data_6c6287876a7be45bc97d2a8a26c9f851
#
_entry.id   6c6287876a7be45bc97d2a8a26c9f851
#
_cell.length_a   1.000
_cell.length_b   1.000
_cell.length_c   1.000
_cell.angle_alpha   90.00
_cell.angle_beta   90.00
_cell.angle_gamma   90.00
#
_symmetry.space_group_name_H-M   'P 1'
#
loop_
_entity.id
_entity.type
_entity.pdbx_description
1 polymer ?
#
loop_
_entity_poly.entity_id
_entity_poly.type
_entity_poly.pdbx_seq_one_letter_code
_entity_poly.pdbx_strand_id
1 'polypeptide(L)'
;MTSVDKRALVVEFPRAGTTLRLAANAEALLPVDLPVGRPVRVTASNEETTIARVDGEGTFVLANGRTVAAHELWPLELEGALLEKLAIGDLDDVDDFVTRMNLLHLLGLREAHGLGPFLGGRVRLFPHQLYVAERASASDPVRWLLADEVGLGKTIEASLILNRLVHLGKVNRCLIVAPDTLTVQWLGELWRKYHQVFTLLDSDRLADVAKDFGDDFNPFELHRRSVISLEMLIERPQLTEQAVRAGIELLVVDEAQHLRRPPGHPGNAAWRAVAPIAAPGRHVLLLSATPLEDDAHGFFRLLQLLRPQDFPEDMSIEARLAESTPLPACTSATRRADIGGLPPRVGIPIDLSATATVNAKSRIAIEGLVRAAATTNAVTERDKIVRITRLLASGASLAAVLGPDEAELRKKALSLDSADPRIEWLVSQAPRWRDAKEKTLIFVAQRETLEMVRTIIGERAHLATGVFHEGLIAARRDTEVARFREADGPSLLVSTECGGEGRNFEFCRRLVLFDLPWKPSVVEQRIGRLDRIGRRIPVEVVYFRPATGVGRDVVRLFEALGLFKEPMAGMEPQLAPIERALEAIALDPAASLSDSDVDALVAQVNAARTRIREAAYQHLHRHPYRPHMAPDILARVPAELDELNQEVVITASIGLGFTIAHPPGHRVFSIELGSGATVDGLPGVPGGSGYVGTFDREEAVENEFIDFFASGHPLVEGIFAHYEESPIGRAVRFEIAMGSEAGAGLVAIYKDGPAFEIIAIDVAGNSRPDWAAAIFKRPIAVRPITGPAAKNTEWRDMVRQLGTRLDPTRRLHAVAAIEVRPKS
;
A
#
# COMPACT_ATOMS: atom_id res chain seq x y z
N MET A 1 4.03 11.31 26.15
CA MET A 1 4.48 12.69 26.33
C MET A 1 5.98 12.70 26.05
N THR A 2 6.45 13.35 24.99
CA THR A 2 7.85 13.25 24.52
C THR A 2 8.75 14.42 24.93
N SER A 3 8.18 15.57 25.25
CA SER A 3 8.93 16.69 25.82
C SER A 3 8.00 17.62 26.61
N VAL A 4 8.57 18.28 27.60
CA VAL A 4 7.88 19.27 28.43
C VAL A 4 8.67 20.57 28.37
N ASP A 5 8.11 21.60 27.76
CA ASP A 5 8.58 22.96 27.90
C ASP A 5 7.68 23.66 28.93
N LYS A 6 8.19 24.67 29.66
CA LYS A 6 7.41 25.41 30.66
C LYS A 6 6.09 25.99 30.16
N ARG A 7 5.86 26.02 28.84
CA ARG A 7 4.68 26.59 28.19
C ARG A 7 3.89 25.61 27.32
N ALA A 8 4.44 24.46 26.98
CA ALA A 8 3.80 23.53 26.09
C ALA A 8 4.22 22.06 26.35
N LEU A 9 3.29 21.16 26.19
CA LEU A 9 3.48 19.71 26.21
C LEU A 9 3.41 19.17 24.81
N VAL A 10 4.32 18.29 24.45
CA VAL A 10 4.27 17.54 23.19
C VAL A 10 3.82 16.12 23.52
N VAL A 11 2.67 15.77 22.99
CA VAL A 11 2.07 14.44 23.15
C VAL A 11 2.18 13.70 21.83
N GLU A 12 2.84 12.57 21.86
CA GLU A 12 2.97 11.68 20.71
C GLU A 12 1.92 10.57 20.81
N PHE A 13 1.23 10.31 19.71
CA PHE A 13 0.29 9.20 19.54
C PHE A 13 0.94 8.15 18.63
N PRO A 14 1.66 7.13 19.19
CA PRO A 14 2.48 6.21 18.40
C PRO A 14 1.66 5.41 17.39
N ARG A 15 0.42 5.05 17.72
CA ARG A 15 -0.48 4.30 16.81
C ARG A 15 -0.94 5.14 15.62
N ALA A 16 -1.20 6.43 15.85
CA ALA A 16 -1.64 7.35 14.82
C ALA A 16 -0.46 8.01 14.06
N GLY A 17 0.77 7.86 14.55
CA GLY A 17 1.95 8.49 13.96
C GLY A 17 1.93 10.02 14.01
N THR A 18 1.13 10.61 14.92
CA THR A 18 0.93 12.05 15.03
C THR A 18 1.45 12.59 16.36
N THR A 19 1.83 13.86 16.35
CA THR A 19 2.27 14.60 17.54
C THR A 19 1.36 15.81 17.75
N LEU A 20 0.84 15.97 18.95
CA LEU A 20 0.03 17.12 19.33
C LEU A 20 0.82 18.02 20.30
N ARG A 21 0.84 19.32 20.02
CA ARG A 21 1.40 20.31 20.94
C ARG A 21 0.28 21.01 21.70
N LEU A 22 0.22 20.80 23.01
CA LEU A 22 -0.79 21.37 23.90
C LEU A 22 -0.17 22.44 24.76
N ALA A 23 -0.93 23.48 25.10
CA ALA A 23 -0.52 24.42 26.13
C ALA A 23 -0.43 23.70 27.50
N ALA A 24 0.60 24.02 28.31
CA ALA A 24 0.80 23.33 29.59
C ALA A 24 -0.33 23.57 30.63
N ASN A 25 -1.18 24.56 30.39
CA ASN A 25 -2.36 24.90 31.17
C ASN A 25 -3.68 24.58 30.47
N ALA A 26 -3.67 23.70 29.44
CA ALA A 26 -4.91 23.32 28.77
C ALA A 26 -5.86 22.63 29.76
N GLU A 27 -7.12 22.99 29.76
CA GLU A 27 -8.16 22.41 30.65
C GLU A 27 -8.36 20.90 30.38
N ALA A 28 -7.98 20.42 29.17
CA ALA A 28 -7.97 19.03 28.82
C ALA A 28 -6.86 18.19 29.50
N LEU A 29 -5.95 18.81 30.23
CA LEU A 29 -4.87 18.16 30.96
C LEU A 29 -5.26 17.99 32.44
N LEU A 30 -5.59 16.75 32.78
CA LEU A 30 -5.85 16.39 34.19
C LEU A 30 -4.56 15.83 34.81
N PRO A 31 -4.17 16.35 36.02
CA PRO A 31 -3.09 15.76 36.77
C PRO A 31 -3.45 14.34 37.19
N VAL A 32 -2.54 13.40 36.97
CA VAL A 32 -2.73 11.99 37.38
C VAL A 32 -1.70 11.64 38.43
N ASP A 33 -2.19 11.26 39.62
CA ASP A 33 -1.32 10.75 40.68
C ASP A 33 -0.93 9.29 40.39
N LEU A 34 0.34 9.01 40.54
CA LEU A 34 0.94 7.69 40.36
C LEU A 34 1.53 7.19 41.71
N PRO A 35 0.69 6.86 42.70
CA PRO A 35 1.18 6.36 43.97
C PRO A 35 1.72 4.94 43.89
N VAL A 36 2.48 4.52 44.87
CA VAL A 36 2.89 3.11 45.05
C VAL A 36 1.65 2.21 45.10
N GLY A 37 1.70 1.09 44.39
CA GLY A 37 0.58 0.15 44.24
C GLY A 37 -0.35 0.50 43.05
N ARG A 38 -0.20 1.65 42.40
CA ARG A 38 -1.01 1.99 41.24
C ARG A 38 -0.72 1.03 40.09
N PRO A 39 -1.73 0.37 39.52
CA PRO A 39 -1.56 -0.38 38.31
C PRO A 39 -1.31 0.55 37.12
N VAL A 40 -0.32 0.21 36.32
CA VAL A 40 0.14 0.98 35.17
C VAL A 40 0.46 0.06 34.00
N ARG A 41 0.36 0.60 32.81
CA ARG A 41 0.84 -0.04 31.57
C ARG A 41 2.06 0.69 31.06
N VAL A 42 3.11 -0.05 30.73
CA VAL A 42 4.31 0.51 30.11
C VAL A 42 4.03 0.72 28.62
N THR A 43 4.03 1.96 28.14
CA THR A 43 3.63 2.31 26.77
C THR A 43 4.49 1.65 25.69
N ALA A 44 5.79 1.47 25.97
CA ALA A 44 6.73 0.89 25.02
C ALA A 44 6.56 -0.64 24.83
N SER A 45 6.22 -1.37 25.90
CA SER A 45 6.09 -2.84 25.89
C SER A 45 4.64 -3.34 25.96
N ASN A 46 3.69 -2.43 26.19
CA ASN A 46 2.29 -2.76 26.48
C ASN A 46 2.10 -3.70 27.71
N GLU A 47 3.12 -3.81 28.54
CA GLU A 47 3.15 -4.65 29.74
C GLU A 47 2.41 -3.95 30.87
N GLU A 48 1.48 -4.67 31.52
CA GLU A 48 0.75 -4.20 32.69
C GLU A 48 1.47 -4.66 33.98
N THR A 49 1.65 -3.74 34.89
CA THR A 49 2.36 -3.96 36.16
C THR A 49 1.92 -2.94 37.19
N THR A 50 2.49 -2.97 38.41
CA THR A 50 2.20 -1.99 39.45
C THR A 50 3.46 -1.18 39.80
N ILE A 51 3.25 0.03 40.30
CA ILE A 51 4.35 0.87 40.84
C ILE A 51 4.77 0.30 42.18
N ALA A 52 6.00 -0.17 42.27
CA ALA A 52 6.58 -0.67 43.52
C ALA A 52 7.17 0.46 44.37
N ARG A 53 7.78 1.48 43.74
CA ARG A 53 8.44 2.58 44.44
C ARG A 53 8.51 3.80 43.51
N VAL A 54 8.41 4.98 44.11
CA VAL A 54 8.67 6.25 43.43
C VAL A 54 10.12 6.64 43.76
N ASP A 55 10.93 6.83 42.74
CA ASP A 55 12.37 7.07 42.85
C ASP A 55 12.72 8.49 42.31
N GLY A 56 12.31 9.53 43.07
CA GLY A 56 12.50 10.92 42.70
C GLY A 56 11.41 11.50 41.79
N GLU A 57 11.57 12.76 41.39
CA GLU A 57 10.59 13.44 40.52
C GLU A 57 10.52 12.78 39.13
N GLY A 58 9.38 12.12 38.86
CA GLY A 58 9.05 11.57 37.54
C GLY A 58 9.70 10.24 37.19
N THR A 59 10.32 9.53 38.15
CA THR A 59 10.91 8.22 37.93
C THR A 59 10.26 7.16 38.84
N PHE A 60 9.88 6.02 38.30
CA PHE A 60 9.15 4.96 38.98
C PHE A 60 9.83 3.61 38.84
N VAL A 61 9.89 2.86 39.90
CA VAL A 61 10.31 1.46 39.88
C VAL A 61 9.06 0.59 39.87
N LEU A 62 8.96 -0.30 38.90
CA LEU A 62 7.83 -1.20 38.72
C LEU A 62 8.02 -2.51 39.53
N ALA A 63 6.95 -3.27 39.73
CA ALA A 63 6.99 -4.52 40.48
C ALA A 63 7.94 -5.59 39.88
N ASN A 64 8.19 -5.52 38.58
CA ASN A 64 9.17 -6.35 37.86
C ASN A 64 10.63 -5.85 38.02
N GLY A 65 10.88 -4.81 38.82
CA GLY A 65 12.19 -4.22 39.06
C GLY A 65 12.69 -3.23 38.00
N ARG A 66 11.93 -3.00 36.93
CA ARG A 66 12.28 -2.07 35.88
C ARG A 66 12.06 -0.64 36.34
N THR A 67 12.98 0.25 35.99
CA THR A 67 12.85 1.69 36.26
C THR A 67 12.40 2.38 34.97
N VAL A 68 11.35 3.20 35.06
CA VAL A 68 10.74 3.90 33.95
C VAL A 68 10.40 5.33 34.31
N ALA A 69 10.33 6.22 33.31
CA ALA A 69 9.89 7.59 33.51
C ALA A 69 8.37 7.71 33.51
N ALA A 70 7.82 8.76 34.12
CA ALA A 70 6.37 8.99 34.17
C ALA A 70 5.68 8.99 32.81
N HIS A 71 6.33 9.52 31.78
CA HIS A 71 5.76 9.57 30.42
C HIS A 71 5.71 8.20 29.70
N GLU A 72 6.39 7.20 30.23
CA GLU A 72 6.34 5.81 29.74
C GLU A 72 5.21 5.02 30.41
N LEU A 73 4.50 5.59 31.37
CA LEU A 73 3.47 4.94 32.16
C LEU A 73 2.07 5.44 31.78
N TRP A 74 1.18 4.51 31.52
CA TRP A 74 -0.24 4.75 31.41
C TRP A 74 -0.94 4.28 32.68
N PRO A 75 -1.61 5.17 33.46
CA PRO A 75 -2.30 4.78 34.68
C PRO A 75 -3.52 3.93 34.33
N LEU A 76 -3.64 2.81 35.03
CA LEU A 76 -4.80 1.94 34.94
C LEU A 76 -5.77 2.24 36.10
N GLU A 77 -7.03 1.85 35.94
CA GLU A 77 -8.01 1.97 37.02
C GLU A 77 -7.64 1.04 38.19
N LEU A 78 -7.97 1.48 39.39
CA LEU A 78 -7.79 0.65 40.59
C LEU A 78 -8.71 -0.58 40.52
N GLU A 79 -8.22 -1.72 40.95
CA GLU A 79 -9.04 -2.92 41.11
C GLU A 79 -10.22 -2.65 42.04
N GLY A 80 -11.41 -3.11 41.65
CA GLY A 80 -12.63 -2.88 42.38
C GLY A 80 -13.32 -1.52 42.20
N ALA A 81 -12.67 -0.52 41.56
CA ALA A 81 -13.27 0.81 41.38
C ALA A 81 -14.58 0.75 40.57
N LEU A 82 -14.67 -0.10 39.56
CA LEU A 82 -15.88 -0.26 38.76
C LEU A 82 -17.02 -0.90 39.57
N LEU A 83 -16.73 -1.89 40.42
CA LEU A 83 -17.71 -2.50 41.29
C LEU A 83 -18.21 -1.54 42.36
N GLU A 84 -17.34 -0.71 42.94
CA GLU A 84 -17.75 0.31 43.88
C GLU A 84 -18.59 1.38 43.20
N LYS A 85 -18.19 1.85 42.00
CA LYS A 85 -18.98 2.77 41.16
C LYS A 85 -20.39 2.23 40.92
N LEU A 86 -20.50 0.95 40.55
CA LEU A 86 -21.77 0.27 40.36
C LEU A 86 -22.54 0.17 41.68
N ALA A 87 -21.89 -0.17 42.80
CA ALA A 87 -22.51 -0.36 44.12
C ALA A 87 -23.08 0.93 44.69
N ILE A 88 -22.40 2.09 44.49
CA ILE A 88 -22.88 3.39 44.96
C ILE A 88 -23.93 4.02 44.03
N GLY A 89 -24.20 3.38 42.87
CA GLY A 89 -25.16 3.87 41.89
C GLY A 89 -24.66 5.07 41.06
N ASP A 90 -23.35 5.23 40.95
CA ASP A 90 -22.72 6.14 40.00
C ASP A 90 -22.64 5.42 38.63
N LEU A 91 -23.74 5.51 37.87
CA LEU A 91 -23.92 4.73 36.66
C LEU A 91 -23.63 5.54 35.41
N ASP A 92 -22.97 4.89 34.47
CA ASP A 92 -22.76 5.42 33.12
C ASP A 92 -24.02 5.20 32.26
N ASP A 93 -24.04 5.85 31.09
CA ASP A 93 -25.10 5.65 30.12
C ASP A 93 -25.05 4.22 29.53
N VAL A 94 -26.23 3.62 29.34
CA VAL A 94 -26.36 2.27 28.79
C VAL A 94 -26.04 2.24 27.31
N ASP A 95 -26.29 3.31 26.58
CA ASP A 95 -25.95 3.41 25.15
C ASP A 95 -24.44 3.44 24.94
N ASP A 96 -23.69 4.06 25.85
CA ASP A 96 -22.21 4.01 25.85
C ASP A 96 -21.70 2.60 26.15
N PHE A 97 -22.36 1.86 27.05
CA PHE A 97 -22.03 0.47 27.30
C PHE A 97 -22.29 -0.40 26.08
N VAL A 98 -23.43 -0.23 25.40
CA VAL A 98 -23.74 -0.96 24.16
C VAL A 98 -22.72 -0.64 23.08
N THR A 99 -22.35 0.63 22.94
CA THR A 99 -21.31 1.06 22.00
C THR A 99 -19.97 0.39 22.33
N ARG A 100 -19.59 0.34 23.61
CA ARG A 100 -18.37 -0.36 24.07
C ARG A 100 -18.41 -1.85 23.74
N MET A 101 -19.55 -2.51 23.95
CA MET A 101 -19.71 -3.91 23.60
C MET A 101 -19.61 -4.18 22.11
N ASN A 102 -20.22 -3.32 21.30
CA ASN A 102 -20.11 -3.40 19.84
C ASN A 102 -18.65 -3.16 19.37
N LEU A 103 -17.92 -2.25 20.01
CA LEU A 103 -16.49 -2.05 19.78
C LEU A 103 -15.66 -3.29 20.11
N LEU A 104 -15.94 -3.98 21.22
CA LEU A 104 -15.26 -5.23 21.57
C LEU A 104 -15.55 -6.34 20.55
N HIS A 105 -16.78 -6.44 20.09
CA HIS A 105 -17.15 -7.34 18.99
C HIS A 105 -16.39 -7.04 17.71
N LEU A 106 -16.34 -5.77 17.32
CA LEU A 106 -15.63 -5.35 16.13
C LEU A 106 -14.13 -5.63 16.23
N LEU A 107 -13.51 -5.43 17.41
CA LEU A 107 -12.12 -5.81 17.67
C LEU A 107 -11.91 -7.32 17.48
N GLY A 108 -12.80 -8.14 18.03
CA GLY A 108 -12.75 -9.59 17.84
C GLY A 108 -12.87 -10.01 16.36
N LEU A 109 -13.78 -9.39 15.62
CA LEU A 109 -13.92 -9.62 14.18
C LEU A 109 -12.71 -9.15 13.37
N ARG A 110 -12.12 -8.01 13.75
CA ARG A 110 -10.91 -7.51 13.10
C ARG A 110 -9.71 -8.46 13.24
N GLU A 111 -9.61 -9.17 14.38
CA GLU A 111 -8.58 -10.18 14.59
C GLU A 111 -8.88 -11.50 13.86
N ALA A 112 -10.10 -11.69 13.40
CA ALA A 112 -10.66 -12.92 12.84
C ALA A 112 -9.65 -13.78 12.09
N HIS A 113 -9.21 -14.86 12.71
CA HIS A 113 -8.31 -15.85 12.13
C HIS A 113 -6.97 -15.30 11.63
N GLY A 114 -6.49 -14.17 12.18
CA GLY A 114 -5.20 -13.57 11.84
C GLY A 114 -5.17 -12.76 10.53
N LEU A 115 -6.28 -12.62 9.83
CA LEU A 115 -6.38 -11.76 8.63
C LEU A 115 -6.71 -10.30 8.95
N GLY A 116 -7.22 -10.01 10.15
CA GLY A 116 -7.70 -8.69 10.53
C GLY A 116 -6.77 -7.54 10.20
N PRO A 117 -5.47 -7.62 10.55
CA PRO A 117 -4.51 -6.57 10.23
C PRO A 117 -4.31 -6.30 8.73
N PHE A 118 -4.71 -7.22 7.86
CA PHE A 118 -4.67 -7.03 6.41
C PHE A 118 -5.90 -6.32 5.85
N LEU A 119 -7.02 -6.34 6.61
CA LEU A 119 -8.31 -5.85 6.11
C LEU A 119 -8.49 -4.34 6.19
N GLY A 120 -7.62 -3.62 6.90
CA GLY A 120 -7.71 -2.16 7.07
C GLY A 120 -7.34 -1.36 5.82
N GLY A 121 -6.69 -1.96 4.84
CA GLY A 121 -6.27 -1.26 3.64
C GLY A 121 -7.39 -1.00 2.65
N ARG A 122 -7.36 0.19 2.01
CA ARG A 122 -8.22 0.55 0.88
C ARG A 122 -7.76 -0.16 -0.40
N VAL A 123 -7.90 -1.48 -0.41
CA VAL A 123 -7.48 -2.36 -1.50
C VAL A 123 -8.54 -3.43 -1.74
N ARG A 124 -8.66 -3.91 -2.96
CA ARG A 124 -9.42 -5.13 -3.23
C ARG A 124 -8.72 -6.31 -2.58
N LEU A 125 -9.49 -7.17 -1.96
CA LEU A 125 -8.96 -8.36 -1.28
C LEU A 125 -8.74 -9.48 -2.31
N PHE A 126 -7.52 -9.64 -2.75
CA PHE A 126 -7.15 -10.75 -3.63
C PHE A 126 -6.62 -11.93 -2.81
N PRO A 127 -7.19 -13.14 -2.97
CA PRO A 127 -6.80 -14.31 -2.17
C PRO A 127 -5.31 -14.62 -2.21
N HIS A 128 -4.64 -14.45 -3.36
CA HIS A 128 -3.20 -14.71 -3.46
C HIS A 128 -2.38 -13.70 -2.64
N GLN A 129 -2.76 -12.42 -2.62
CA GLN A 129 -2.05 -11.41 -1.83
C GLN A 129 -2.21 -11.66 -0.33
N LEU A 130 -3.41 -12.02 0.11
CA LEU A 130 -3.65 -12.42 1.51
C LEU A 130 -2.85 -13.66 1.89
N TYR A 131 -2.82 -14.67 1.00
CA TYR A 131 -2.03 -15.88 1.18
C TYR A 131 -0.53 -15.59 1.32
N VAL A 132 0.03 -14.78 0.43
CA VAL A 132 1.44 -14.40 0.45
C VAL A 132 1.75 -13.60 1.72
N ALA A 133 0.93 -12.59 2.05
CA ALA A 133 1.14 -11.76 3.24
C ALA A 133 1.06 -12.58 4.53
N GLU A 134 0.12 -13.51 4.64
CA GLU A 134 -0.01 -14.40 5.80
C GLU A 134 1.21 -15.32 5.93
N ARG A 135 1.63 -15.97 4.85
CA ARG A 135 2.81 -16.85 4.86
C ARG A 135 4.08 -16.13 5.22
N ALA A 136 4.33 -14.97 4.62
CA ALA A 136 5.49 -14.17 4.94
C ALA A 136 5.51 -13.74 6.42
N SER A 137 4.34 -13.43 6.96
CA SER A 137 4.17 -13.00 8.35
C SER A 137 4.15 -14.14 9.38
N ALA A 138 4.21 -15.39 8.95
CA ALA A 138 4.25 -16.54 9.85
C ALA A 138 5.60 -16.71 10.58
N SER A 139 6.66 -16.05 10.08
CA SER A 139 7.99 -16.05 10.71
C SER A 139 8.26 -14.76 11.48
N ASP A 140 9.00 -14.84 12.56
CA ASP A 140 9.48 -13.72 13.35
C ASP A 140 11.00 -13.84 13.59
N PRO A 141 11.81 -12.93 13.07
CA PRO A 141 11.44 -11.80 12.20
C PRO A 141 10.96 -12.22 10.80
N VAL A 142 10.13 -11.37 10.21
CA VAL A 142 9.71 -11.52 8.82
C VAL A 142 10.89 -11.19 7.91
N ARG A 143 11.37 -12.19 7.16
CA ARG A 143 12.47 -12.02 6.20
C ARG A 143 12.10 -12.74 4.91
N TRP A 144 11.61 -11.96 3.92
CA TRP A 144 10.91 -12.54 2.78
C TRP A 144 11.25 -11.84 1.46
N LEU A 145 11.34 -12.62 0.38
CA LEU A 145 11.44 -12.15 -0.99
C LEU A 145 10.08 -12.26 -1.68
N LEU A 146 9.49 -11.12 -2.03
CA LEU A 146 8.27 -11.02 -2.82
C LEU A 146 8.67 -10.96 -4.30
N ALA A 147 8.43 -12.07 -5.01
CA ALA A 147 8.87 -12.28 -6.38
C ALA A 147 7.70 -12.57 -7.34
N ASP A 148 6.51 -12.15 -6.98
CA ASP A 148 5.31 -12.31 -7.79
C ASP A 148 5.45 -11.60 -9.14
N GLU A 149 4.80 -12.16 -10.18
CA GLU A 149 4.83 -11.60 -11.53
C GLU A 149 4.37 -10.14 -11.56
N VAL A 150 4.91 -9.35 -12.49
CA VAL A 150 4.54 -7.93 -12.64
C VAL A 150 3.03 -7.77 -12.84
N GLY A 151 2.45 -6.81 -12.15
CA GLY A 151 1.00 -6.53 -12.17
C GLY A 151 0.19 -7.33 -11.15
N LEU A 152 0.78 -8.23 -10.36
CA LEU A 152 0.09 -8.97 -9.29
C LEU A 152 0.05 -8.24 -7.95
N GLY A 153 0.79 -7.14 -7.82
CA GLY A 153 0.68 -6.23 -6.68
C GLY A 153 1.65 -6.50 -5.53
N LYS A 154 2.92 -6.79 -5.81
CA LYS A 154 4.00 -6.93 -4.80
C LYS A 154 4.03 -5.78 -3.78
N THR A 155 3.87 -4.54 -4.24
CA THR A 155 3.79 -3.36 -3.36
C THR A 155 2.62 -3.47 -2.38
N ILE A 156 1.47 -4.01 -2.81
CA ILE A 156 0.31 -4.27 -1.94
C ILE A 156 0.64 -5.35 -0.91
N GLU A 157 1.26 -6.45 -1.33
CA GLU A 157 1.68 -7.52 -0.42
C GLU A 157 2.65 -7.01 0.65
N ALA A 158 3.67 -6.24 0.24
CA ALA A 158 4.61 -5.61 1.17
C ALA A 158 3.90 -4.65 2.13
N SER A 159 2.94 -3.86 1.63
CA SER A 159 2.16 -2.92 2.45
C SER A 159 1.22 -3.65 3.42
N LEU A 160 0.62 -4.77 3.02
CA LEU A 160 -0.17 -5.63 3.93
C LEU A 160 0.69 -6.14 5.08
N ILE A 161 1.89 -6.67 4.78
CA ILE A 161 2.83 -7.17 5.79
C ILE A 161 3.28 -6.03 6.71
N LEU A 162 3.65 -4.88 6.15
CA LEU A 162 4.04 -3.69 6.91
C LEU A 162 2.91 -3.25 7.85
N ASN A 163 1.69 -3.13 7.33
CA ASN A 163 0.53 -2.72 8.11
C ASN A 163 0.26 -3.68 9.28
N ARG A 164 0.38 -4.99 9.06
CA ARG A 164 0.29 -6.00 10.12
C ARG A 164 1.36 -5.80 11.19
N LEU A 165 2.62 -5.62 10.81
CA LEU A 165 3.72 -5.46 11.76
C LEU A 165 3.58 -4.18 12.60
N VAL A 166 3.10 -3.10 11.98
CA VAL A 166 2.78 -1.83 12.67
C VAL A 166 1.60 -2.02 13.63
N HIS A 167 0.52 -2.67 13.16
CA HIS A 167 -0.66 -2.94 13.98
C HIS A 167 -0.34 -3.79 15.22
N LEU A 168 0.51 -4.79 15.07
CA LEU A 168 0.97 -5.63 16.18
C LEU A 168 2.01 -4.95 17.09
N GLY A 169 2.37 -3.70 16.82
CA GLY A 169 3.37 -2.95 17.59
C GLY A 169 4.80 -3.48 17.45
N LYS A 170 5.06 -4.37 16.47
CA LYS A 170 6.39 -4.95 16.22
C LYS A 170 7.32 -4.03 15.46
N VAL A 171 6.77 -3.02 14.74
CA VAL A 171 7.52 -2.09 13.91
C VAL A 171 7.05 -0.66 14.16
N ASN A 172 7.95 0.13 14.67
CA ASN A 172 7.81 1.58 14.82
C ASN A 172 8.69 2.32 13.80
N ARG A 173 9.89 1.78 13.55
CA ARG A 173 10.90 2.35 12.65
C ARG A 173 10.98 1.52 11.37
N CYS A 174 10.54 2.12 10.28
CA CYS A 174 10.50 1.49 8.97
C CYS A 174 11.26 2.33 7.95
N LEU A 175 12.13 1.69 7.17
CA LEU A 175 12.82 2.29 6.04
C LEU A 175 12.43 1.57 4.76
N ILE A 176 11.93 2.32 3.79
CA ILE A 176 11.67 1.84 2.44
C ILE A 176 12.74 2.41 1.51
N VAL A 177 13.47 1.55 0.85
CA VAL A 177 14.48 1.87 -0.16
C VAL A 177 13.92 1.49 -1.53
N ALA A 178 13.79 2.45 -2.41
CA ALA A 178 13.23 2.25 -3.74
C ALA A 178 14.07 3.03 -4.78
N PRO A 179 13.99 2.72 -6.08
CA PRO A 179 14.48 3.61 -7.12
C PRO A 179 13.87 5.00 -6.98
N ASP A 180 14.62 6.05 -7.32
CA ASP A 180 14.19 7.45 -7.17
C ASP A 180 12.80 7.70 -7.79
N THR A 181 12.56 7.13 -8.96
CA THR A 181 11.30 7.22 -9.71
C THR A 181 10.08 6.62 -8.97
N LEU A 182 10.29 5.72 -8.03
CA LEU A 182 9.23 5.02 -7.29
C LEU A 182 8.99 5.56 -5.87
N THR A 183 9.85 6.46 -5.37
CA THR A 183 9.76 6.97 -3.99
C THR A 183 8.44 7.69 -3.69
N VAL A 184 8.01 8.59 -4.59
CA VAL A 184 6.74 9.33 -4.47
C VAL A 184 5.54 8.40 -4.59
N GLN A 185 5.65 7.35 -5.42
CA GLN A 185 4.61 6.33 -5.53
C GLN A 185 4.40 5.62 -4.20
N TRP A 186 5.48 5.17 -3.54
CA TRP A 186 5.42 4.53 -2.23
C TRP A 186 4.71 5.40 -1.20
N LEU A 187 5.07 6.68 -1.11
CA LEU A 187 4.39 7.63 -0.22
C LEU A 187 2.88 7.70 -0.51
N GLY A 188 2.54 7.87 -1.79
CA GLY A 188 1.15 7.98 -2.22
C GLY A 188 0.34 6.71 -1.96
N GLU A 189 0.91 5.52 -2.18
CA GLU A 189 0.22 4.26 -1.93
C GLU A 189 0.04 4.00 -0.43
N LEU A 190 1.06 4.23 0.38
CA LEU A 190 0.99 4.05 1.83
C LEU A 190 -0.04 4.99 2.47
N TRP A 191 -0.05 6.25 2.06
CA TRP A 191 -1.04 7.22 2.56
C TRP A 191 -2.46 6.89 2.09
N ARG A 192 -2.67 6.80 0.77
CA ARG A 192 -4.01 6.62 0.21
C ARG A 192 -4.66 5.28 0.54
N LYS A 193 -3.84 4.21 0.65
CA LYS A 193 -4.38 2.86 0.84
C LYS A 193 -4.38 2.40 2.29
N TYR A 194 -3.49 2.92 3.12
CA TYR A 194 -3.28 2.41 4.48
C TYR A 194 -3.24 3.50 5.56
N HIS A 195 -3.42 4.76 5.20
CA HIS A 195 -3.28 5.93 6.10
C HIS A 195 -1.93 5.96 6.85
N GLN A 196 -0.90 5.33 6.27
CA GLN A 196 0.44 5.32 6.83
C GLN A 196 1.22 6.56 6.38
N VAL A 197 1.64 7.38 7.34
CA VAL A 197 2.44 8.58 7.09
C VAL A 197 3.91 8.21 7.06
N PHE A 198 4.54 8.44 5.91
CA PHE A 198 5.98 8.29 5.71
C PHE A 198 6.57 9.62 5.25
N THR A 199 7.83 9.87 5.59
CA THR A 199 8.58 11.04 5.14
C THR A 199 9.54 10.67 4.04
N LEU A 200 9.52 11.39 2.91
CA LEU A 200 10.57 11.27 1.90
C LEU A 200 11.84 11.96 2.41
N LEU A 201 12.93 11.20 2.48
CA LEU A 201 14.26 11.72 2.77
C LEU A 201 14.98 12.03 1.47
N ASP A 202 14.64 13.17 0.88
CA ASP A 202 15.33 13.76 -0.27
C ASP A 202 16.38 14.79 0.19
N SER A 203 17.07 15.41 -0.77
CA SER A 203 18.10 16.39 -0.47
C SER A 203 17.59 17.61 0.30
N ASP A 204 16.37 18.05 0.00
CA ASP A 204 15.77 19.24 0.63
C ASP A 204 15.41 18.90 2.08
N ARG A 205 14.77 17.75 2.33
CA ARG A 205 14.44 17.31 3.67
C ARG A 205 15.67 17.07 4.54
N LEU A 206 16.73 16.47 3.98
CA LEU A 206 18.00 16.31 4.71
C LEU A 206 18.65 17.65 5.05
N ALA A 207 18.56 18.63 4.15
CA ALA A 207 19.04 19.99 4.41
C ALA A 207 18.21 20.69 5.51
N ASP A 208 16.89 20.52 5.52
CA ASP A 208 16.01 21.04 6.59
C ASP A 208 16.40 20.44 7.95
N VAL A 209 16.60 19.11 8.01
CA VAL A 209 17.03 18.45 9.26
C VAL A 209 18.37 18.97 9.74
N ALA A 210 19.36 19.10 8.84
CA ALA A 210 20.68 19.64 9.19
C ALA A 210 20.59 21.09 9.70
N LYS A 211 19.75 21.91 9.09
CA LYS A 211 19.51 23.30 9.50
C LYS A 211 18.88 23.41 10.88
N ASP A 212 17.89 22.56 11.19
CA ASP A 212 17.10 22.65 12.41
C ASP A 212 17.79 21.96 13.60
N PHE A 213 18.56 20.88 13.37
CA PHE A 213 19.15 20.02 14.41
C PHE A 213 20.67 19.92 14.37
N GLY A 214 21.32 20.43 13.31
CA GLY A 214 22.76 20.33 13.08
C GLY A 214 23.15 19.20 12.11
N ASP A 215 24.32 19.34 11.47
CA ASP A 215 24.81 18.44 10.43
C ASP A 215 25.03 16.98 10.89
N ASP A 216 25.32 16.79 12.18
CA ASP A 216 25.57 15.47 12.77
C ASP A 216 24.30 14.73 13.21
N PHE A 217 23.14 15.41 13.14
CA PHE A 217 21.90 14.82 13.61
C PHE A 217 21.43 13.67 12.70
N ASN A 218 20.96 12.58 13.32
CA ASN A 218 20.49 11.41 12.57
C ASN A 218 19.04 11.59 12.08
N PRO A 219 18.80 11.74 10.77
CA PRO A 219 17.46 11.99 10.23
C PRO A 219 16.48 10.83 10.49
N PHE A 220 16.94 9.59 10.68
CA PHE A 220 16.09 8.43 10.97
C PHE A 220 15.62 8.38 12.44
N GLU A 221 16.18 9.20 13.33
CA GLU A 221 15.65 9.35 14.68
C GLU A 221 14.44 10.29 14.70
N LEU A 222 14.47 11.34 13.86
CA LEU A 222 13.34 12.25 13.68
C LEU A 222 12.22 11.62 12.86
N HIS A 223 12.59 10.99 11.73
CA HIS A 223 11.66 10.40 10.77
C HIS A 223 11.66 8.88 10.89
N ARG A 224 10.89 8.36 11.86
CA ARG A 224 10.85 6.92 12.17
C ARG A 224 10.32 6.07 11.01
N ARG A 225 9.46 6.63 10.16
CA ARG A 225 8.92 5.99 8.95
C ARG A 225 9.33 6.82 7.77
N SER A 226 10.24 6.30 6.97
CA SER A 226 10.85 7.03 5.88
C SER A 226 10.96 6.22 4.59
N VAL A 227 10.91 6.94 3.48
CA VAL A 227 11.21 6.45 2.15
C VAL A 227 12.46 7.18 1.68
N ILE A 228 13.41 6.47 1.10
CA ILE A 228 14.64 7.04 0.54
C ILE A 228 14.94 6.38 -0.80
N SER A 229 15.58 7.14 -1.71
CA SER A 229 16.04 6.54 -2.97
C SER A 229 17.31 5.70 -2.75
N LEU A 230 17.44 4.61 -3.51
CA LEU A 230 18.63 3.79 -3.53
C LEU A 230 19.85 4.59 -3.97
N GLU A 231 19.65 5.50 -4.93
CA GLU A 231 20.66 6.41 -5.45
C GLU A 231 21.21 7.31 -4.33
N MET A 232 20.34 7.87 -3.50
CA MET A 232 20.72 8.72 -2.37
C MET A 232 21.55 7.95 -1.33
N LEU A 233 21.20 6.69 -1.03
CA LEU A 233 21.98 5.86 -0.13
C LEU A 233 23.37 5.54 -0.70
N ILE A 234 23.49 5.38 -2.02
CA ILE A 234 24.76 5.14 -2.70
C ILE A 234 25.63 6.40 -2.69
N GLU A 235 25.04 7.56 -2.96
CA GLU A 235 25.73 8.85 -3.01
C GLU A 235 26.19 9.33 -1.63
N ARG A 236 25.44 8.98 -0.57
CA ARG A 236 25.69 9.42 0.82
C ARG A 236 25.83 8.22 1.75
N PRO A 237 26.98 7.52 1.78
CA PRO A 237 27.19 6.31 2.59
C PRO A 237 26.95 6.50 4.10
N GLN A 238 27.13 7.73 4.60
CA GLN A 238 26.83 8.06 6.01
C GLN A 238 25.38 7.81 6.39
N LEU A 239 24.43 7.91 5.43
CA LEU A 239 23.01 7.61 5.69
C LEU A 239 22.80 6.12 6.02
N THR A 240 23.57 5.22 5.41
CA THR A 240 23.55 3.79 5.77
C THR A 240 23.96 3.58 7.23
N GLU A 241 25.04 4.21 7.68
CA GLU A 241 25.50 4.12 9.06
C GLU A 241 24.49 4.72 10.05
N GLN A 242 23.88 5.85 9.66
CA GLN A 242 22.83 6.51 10.45
C GLN A 242 21.58 5.63 10.56
N ALA A 243 21.13 4.98 9.47
CA ALA A 243 20.01 4.05 9.49
C ALA A 243 20.29 2.84 10.41
N VAL A 244 21.50 2.28 10.35
CA VAL A 244 21.91 1.19 11.25
C VAL A 244 21.89 1.64 12.71
N ARG A 245 22.43 2.82 13.03
CA ARG A 245 22.44 3.38 14.40
C ARG A 245 21.04 3.71 14.90
N ALA A 246 20.14 4.21 14.05
CA ALA A 246 18.76 4.48 14.43
C ALA A 246 17.98 3.20 14.77
N GLY A 247 18.47 2.04 14.38
CA GLY A 247 17.84 0.77 14.70
C GLY A 247 16.57 0.53 13.90
N ILE A 248 16.63 0.64 12.57
CA ILE A 248 15.51 0.30 11.69
C ILE A 248 15.01 -1.12 12.00
N GLU A 249 13.73 -1.27 12.26
CA GLU A 249 13.09 -2.54 12.63
C GLU A 249 12.57 -3.29 11.41
N LEU A 250 12.06 -2.54 10.40
CA LEU A 250 11.66 -3.09 9.10
C LEU A 250 12.37 -2.36 7.97
N LEU A 251 13.08 -3.12 7.16
CA LEU A 251 13.64 -2.68 5.88
C LEU A 251 12.82 -3.26 4.74
N VAL A 252 12.33 -2.41 3.84
CA VAL A 252 11.70 -2.80 2.57
C VAL A 252 12.60 -2.32 1.44
N VAL A 253 12.96 -3.20 0.51
CA VAL A 253 13.77 -2.84 -0.67
C VAL A 253 12.99 -3.19 -1.92
N ASP A 254 12.63 -2.17 -2.68
CA ASP A 254 11.99 -2.36 -3.98
C ASP A 254 13.04 -2.51 -5.09
N GLU A 255 12.67 -3.23 -6.16
CA GLU A 255 13.56 -3.58 -7.28
C GLU A 255 14.89 -4.18 -6.78
N ALA A 256 14.80 -5.16 -5.87
CA ALA A 256 15.95 -5.77 -5.19
C ALA A 256 16.96 -6.46 -6.13
N GLN A 257 16.61 -6.70 -7.40
CA GLN A 257 17.57 -7.20 -8.41
C GLN A 257 18.73 -6.22 -8.67
N HIS A 258 18.63 -4.97 -8.22
CA HIS A 258 19.77 -4.03 -8.27
C HIS A 258 20.84 -4.33 -7.24
N LEU A 259 20.52 -5.13 -6.20
CA LEU A 259 21.47 -5.58 -5.18
C LEU A 259 22.31 -6.74 -5.73
N ARG A 260 23.49 -6.45 -6.27
CA ARG A 260 24.36 -7.46 -6.89
C ARG A 260 25.62 -7.71 -6.08
N ARG A 261 25.91 -8.99 -5.83
CA ARG A 261 27.14 -9.42 -5.18
C ARG A 261 27.72 -10.65 -5.89
N PRO A 262 28.55 -10.49 -6.93
CA PRO A 262 29.22 -11.63 -7.54
C PRO A 262 30.08 -12.42 -6.54
N PRO A 263 30.34 -13.73 -6.79
CA PRO A 263 31.20 -14.54 -5.92
C PRO A 263 32.56 -13.88 -5.69
N GLY A 264 33.04 -13.87 -4.45
CA GLY A 264 34.33 -13.29 -4.07
C GLY A 264 34.40 -11.74 -4.16
N HIS A 265 33.32 -11.05 -4.44
CA HIS A 265 33.28 -9.59 -4.52
C HIS A 265 32.46 -9.01 -3.34
N PRO A 266 32.83 -7.84 -2.78
CA PRO A 266 32.13 -7.22 -1.64
C PRO A 266 30.70 -6.75 -1.97
N GLY A 267 30.27 -6.86 -3.21
CA GLY A 267 28.99 -6.36 -3.72
C GLY A 267 29.13 -5.04 -4.47
N ASN A 268 28.14 -4.72 -5.30
CA ASN A 268 28.03 -3.43 -5.94
C ASN A 268 27.71 -2.31 -4.91
N ALA A 269 27.67 -1.05 -5.36
CA ALA A 269 27.37 0.07 -4.47
C ALA A 269 26.01 -0.07 -3.77
N ALA A 270 24.97 -0.55 -4.49
CA ALA A 270 23.65 -0.80 -3.95
C ALA A 270 23.67 -1.86 -2.83
N TRP A 271 24.37 -2.98 -3.04
CA TRP A 271 24.52 -3.99 -2.01
C TRP A 271 25.19 -3.43 -0.74
N ARG A 272 26.30 -2.70 -0.91
CA ARG A 272 27.03 -2.14 0.23
C ARG A 272 26.22 -1.10 1.01
N ALA A 273 25.33 -0.37 0.31
CA ALA A 273 24.43 0.60 0.96
C ALA A 273 23.32 -0.07 1.78
N VAL A 274 22.78 -1.21 1.31
CA VAL A 274 21.59 -1.84 1.88
C VAL A 274 21.91 -2.96 2.88
N ALA A 275 22.90 -3.81 2.59
CA ALA A 275 23.19 -5.01 3.39
C ALA A 275 23.45 -4.74 4.88
N PRO A 276 24.15 -3.66 5.30
CA PRO A 276 24.34 -3.37 6.72
C PRO A 276 23.04 -3.10 7.47
N ILE A 277 22.02 -2.53 6.80
CA ILE A 277 20.72 -2.23 7.41
C ILE A 277 19.90 -3.51 7.58
N ALA A 278 20.09 -4.50 6.69
CA ALA A 278 19.40 -5.79 6.70
C ALA A 278 19.95 -6.79 7.75
N ALA A 279 20.59 -6.33 8.82
CA ALA A 279 21.22 -7.15 9.86
C ALA A 279 20.29 -8.24 10.41
N PRO A 280 20.84 -9.36 10.92
CA PRO A 280 20.06 -10.41 11.59
C PRO A 280 19.18 -9.85 12.71
N GLY A 281 17.98 -10.44 12.90
CA GLY A 281 17.01 -9.99 13.91
C GLY A 281 16.10 -8.84 13.45
N ARG A 282 16.31 -8.27 12.26
CA ARG A 282 15.43 -7.24 11.68
C ARG A 282 14.44 -7.87 10.70
N HIS A 283 13.26 -7.24 10.56
CA HIS A 283 12.35 -7.59 9.48
C HIS A 283 12.90 -7.05 8.15
N VAL A 284 12.88 -7.86 7.11
CA VAL A 284 13.36 -7.49 5.77
C VAL A 284 12.41 -7.99 4.70
N LEU A 285 11.93 -7.11 3.86
CA LEU A 285 11.15 -7.43 2.66
C LEU A 285 11.93 -6.98 1.43
N LEU A 286 12.21 -7.92 0.55
CA LEU A 286 12.80 -7.65 -0.75
C LEU A 286 11.73 -7.84 -1.82
N LEU A 287 11.54 -6.88 -2.71
CA LEU A 287 10.62 -6.94 -3.83
C LEU A 287 11.42 -7.02 -5.12
N SER A 288 11.15 -8.03 -5.94
CA SER A 288 11.78 -8.19 -7.24
C SER A 288 10.81 -8.75 -8.25
N ALA A 289 10.85 -8.26 -9.48
CA ALA A 289 10.01 -8.81 -10.55
C ALA A 289 10.57 -10.13 -11.10
N THR A 290 11.87 -10.38 -10.93
CA THR A 290 12.60 -11.43 -11.64
C THR A 290 13.82 -11.93 -10.88
N PRO A 291 13.61 -12.62 -9.77
CA PRO A 291 14.73 -12.97 -8.90
C PRO A 291 15.66 -14.07 -9.44
N LEU A 292 15.22 -14.88 -10.41
CA LEU A 292 15.94 -16.08 -10.85
C LEU A 292 16.31 -16.12 -12.32
N GLU A 293 15.78 -15.22 -13.13
CA GLU A 293 15.66 -15.46 -14.56
C GLU A 293 16.99 -15.44 -15.31
N ASP A 294 18.04 -14.78 -14.77
CA ASP A 294 19.32 -14.67 -15.44
C ASP A 294 20.55 -14.91 -14.57
N ASP A 295 20.38 -14.81 -13.27
CA ASP A 295 21.48 -14.86 -12.34
C ASP A 295 21.10 -15.67 -11.10
N ALA A 296 21.27 -16.99 -11.19
CA ALA A 296 21.09 -17.88 -10.03
C ALA A 296 21.98 -17.43 -8.86
N HIS A 297 23.18 -16.92 -9.14
CA HIS A 297 24.06 -16.38 -8.13
C HIS A 297 23.47 -15.12 -7.48
N GLY A 298 22.93 -14.19 -8.26
CA GLY A 298 22.26 -13.00 -7.75
C GLY A 298 21.09 -13.35 -6.85
N PHE A 299 20.27 -14.30 -7.26
CA PHE A 299 19.14 -14.77 -6.48
C PHE A 299 19.59 -15.38 -5.14
N PHE A 300 20.55 -16.30 -5.13
CA PHE A 300 21.05 -16.90 -3.89
C PHE A 300 21.70 -15.86 -2.98
N ARG A 301 22.29 -14.78 -3.52
CA ARG A 301 22.78 -13.66 -2.71
C ARG A 301 21.66 -12.88 -2.04
N LEU A 302 20.52 -12.70 -2.69
CA LEU A 302 19.34 -12.13 -2.04
C LEU A 302 18.81 -13.05 -0.92
N LEU A 303 18.79 -14.37 -1.14
CA LEU A 303 18.43 -15.32 -0.10
C LEU A 303 19.44 -15.31 1.06
N GLN A 304 20.73 -15.17 0.77
CA GLN A 304 21.78 -15.02 1.78
C GLN A 304 21.56 -13.75 2.63
N LEU A 305 21.14 -12.65 2.03
CA LEU A 305 20.79 -11.45 2.77
C LEU A 305 19.60 -11.68 3.72
N LEU A 306 18.61 -12.49 3.27
CA LEU A 306 17.45 -12.83 4.10
C LEU A 306 17.74 -13.91 5.15
N ARG A 307 18.47 -14.93 4.80
CA ARG A 307 18.70 -16.14 5.60
C ARG A 307 20.18 -16.55 5.59
N PRO A 308 21.10 -15.77 6.17
CA PRO A 308 22.53 -16.05 6.12
C PRO A 308 22.90 -17.37 6.75
N GLN A 309 22.13 -17.87 7.73
CA GLN A 309 22.34 -19.18 8.34
C GLN A 309 22.00 -20.36 7.42
N ASP A 310 21.01 -20.16 6.52
CA ASP A 310 20.57 -21.22 5.59
C ASP A 310 21.33 -21.16 4.25
N PHE A 311 21.92 -19.99 3.95
CA PHE A 311 22.68 -19.69 2.74
C PHE A 311 24.03 -19.04 3.10
N PRO A 312 24.99 -19.77 3.67
CA PRO A 312 26.30 -19.23 4.05
C PRO A 312 27.11 -18.76 2.82
N GLU A 313 28.07 -17.86 3.06
CA GLU A 313 28.87 -17.23 1.97
C GLU A 313 29.72 -18.22 1.17
N ASP A 314 30.19 -19.28 1.81
CA ASP A 314 31.01 -20.33 1.23
C ASP A 314 30.20 -21.44 0.52
N MET A 315 28.88 -21.32 0.51
CA MET A 315 28.01 -22.30 -0.16
C MET A 315 28.25 -22.32 -1.66
N SER A 316 28.51 -23.50 -2.22
CA SER A 316 28.50 -23.70 -3.69
C SER A 316 27.07 -23.65 -4.21
N ILE A 317 26.80 -22.67 -5.03
CA ILE A 317 25.47 -22.47 -5.64
C ILE A 317 25.18 -23.59 -6.62
N GLU A 318 26.18 -24.07 -7.37
CA GLU A 318 26.08 -25.17 -8.31
C GLU A 318 25.71 -26.47 -7.57
N ALA A 319 26.37 -26.76 -6.47
CA ALA A 319 26.06 -27.92 -5.62
C ALA A 319 24.64 -27.84 -5.08
N ARG A 320 24.24 -26.64 -4.61
CA ARG A 320 22.90 -26.38 -4.08
C ARG A 320 21.80 -26.52 -5.13
N LEU A 321 22.05 -26.07 -6.37
CA LEU A 321 21.14 -26.26 -7.50
C LEU A 321 21.02 -27.72 -7.93
N ALA A 322 22.12 -28.49 -7.78
CA ALA A 322 22.12 -29.92 -8.08
C ALA A 322 21.40 -30.74 -6.98
N GLU A 323 21.30 -30.22 -5.75
CA GLU A 323 20.55 -30.84 -4.68
C GLU A 323 19.04 -30.64 -4.91
N SER A 324 18.28 -31.73 -4.90
CA SER A 324 16.80 -31.66 -4.94
C SER A 324 16.20 -31.18 -3.60
N THR A 325 16.99 -30.59 -2.73
CA THR A 325 16.60 -30.16 -1.40
C THR A 325 15.82 -28.86 -1.47
N PRO A 326 14.67 -28.80 -0.83
CA PRO A 326 13.82 -27.60 -0.86
C PRO A 326 14.46 -26.40 -0.21
N LEU A 327 14.21 -25.24 -0.79
CA LEU A 327 14.56 -23.97 -0.16
C LEU A 327 13.68 -23.70 1.07
N PRO A 328 14.20 -23.05 2.12
CA PRO A 328 13.39 -22.56 3.21
C PRO A 328 12.26 -21.65 2.69
N ALA A 329 11.13 -21.66 3.40
CA ALA A 329 10.00 -20.80 3.03
C ALA A 329 10.35 -19.33 3.35
N CYS A 330 11.02 -18.65 2.43
CA CYS A 330 11.36 -17.22 2.51
C CYS A 330 11.13 -16.49 1.18
N THR A 331 10.41 -17.12 0.26
CA THR A 331 10.10 -16.55 -1.05
C THR A 331 8.65 -16.83 -1.45
N SER A 332 8.06 -15.90 -2.18
CA SER A 332 6.81 -16.09 -2.92
C SER A 332 7.02 -15.67 -4.36
N ALA A 333 6.43 -16.39 -5.31
CA ALA A 333 6.44 -16.00 -6.72
C ALA A 333 5.21 -16.60 -7.41
N THR A 334 4.11 -15.91 -7.27
CA THR A 334 2.84 -16.23 -7.92
C THR A 334 2.89 -15.79 -9.38
N ARG A 335 2.36 -16.58 -10.28
CA ARG A 335 2.20 -16.23 -11.70
C ARG A 335 0.75 -15.89 -12.00
N ARG A 336 0.53 -15.11 -13.04
CA ARG A 336 -0.82 -14.84 -13.57
C ARG A 336 -1.57 -16.14 -13.93
N ALA A 337 -0.85 -17.11 -14.46
CA ALA A 337 -1.39 -18.44 -14.76
C ALA A 337 -1.85 -19.21 -13.50
N ASP A 338 -1.21 -18.98 -12.36
CA ASP A 338 -1.55 -19.62 -11.09
C ASP A 338 -2.83 -19.01 -10.45
N ILE A 339 -3.19 -17.77 -10.81
CA ILE A 339 -4.39 -17.08 -10.29
C ILE A 339 -5.62 -17.51 -11.10
N GLY A 340 -5.48 -17.62 -12.41
CA GLY A 340 -6.57 -17.92 -13.33
C GLY A 340 -7.57 -16.77 -13.50
N GLY A 341 -8.43 -16.88 -14.52
CA GLY A 341 -9.56 -15.96 -14.71
C GLY A 341 -9.22 -14.50 -15.08
N LEU A 342 -7.95 -14.18 -15.31
CA LEU A 342 -7.54 -12.85 -15.74
C LEU A 342 -7.91 -12.61 -17.20
N PRO A 343 -8.50 -11.43 -17.56
CA PRO A 343 -8.81 -11.11 -18.94
C PRO A 343 -7.54 -11.11 -19.81
N PRO A 344 -7.62 -11.59 -21.06
CA PRO A 344 -6.47 -11.64 -21.95
C PRO A 344 -6.09 -10.25 -22.47
N ARG A 345 -4.83 -10.10 -22.89
CA ARG A 345 -4.38 -9.00 -23.75
C ARG A 345 -4.85 -9.27 -25.19
N VAL A 346 -5.40 -8.25 -25.84
CA VAL A 346 -5.84 -8.32 -27.23
C VAL A 346 -5.02 -7.32 -28.04
N GLY A 347 -4.04 -7.82 -28.79
CA GLY A 347 -3.27 -7.00 -29.74
C GLY A 347 -4.14 -6.61 -30.93
N ILE A 348 -4.28 -5.29 -31.19
CA ILE A 348 -5.04 -4.72 -32.29
C ILE A 348 -4.08 -4.00 -33.23
N PRO A 349 -3.56 -4.70 -34.26
CA PRO A 349 -2.70 -4.07 -35.26
C PRO A 349 -3.48 -3.17 -36.19
N ILE A 350 -2.95 -1.99 -36.45
CA ILE A 350 -3.46 -1.04 -37.48
C ILE A 350 -2.50 -1.05 -38.65
N ASP A 351 -2.91 -1.64 -39.75
CA ASP A 351 -2.10 -1.75 -40.95
C ASP A 351 -2.06 -0.40 -41.67
N LEU A 352 -0.85 0.16 -41.79
CA LEU A 352 -0.59 1.41 -42.52
C LEU A 352 -0.22 1.19 -43.99
N SER A 353 -0.15 -0.07 -44.47
CA SER A 353 0.25 -0.39 -45.84
C SER A 353 -0.75 0.13 -46.88
N ALA A 354 -2.05 0.13 -46.56
CA ALA A 354 -3.12 0.62 -47.45
C ALA A 354 -3.04 2.15 -47.66
N THR A 355 -2.35 2.85 -46.76
CA THR A 355 -2.11 4.31 -46.85
C THR A 355 -0.70 4.60 -47.32
N ALA A 356 -0.22 3.93 -48.40
CA ALA A 356 1.08 4.18 -49.05
C ALA A 356 1.12 5.61 -49.66
N THR A 357 1.07 6.56 -48.77
CA THR A 357 0.99 7.99 -48.99
C THR A 357 2.35 8.57 -49.29
N VAL A 358 2.35 9.80 -49.81
CA VAL A 358 3.55 10.63 -49.93
C VAL A 358 4.32 10.68 -48.61
N ASN A 359 3.59 10.63 -47.46
CA ASN A 359 4.16 10.63 -46.11
C ASN A 359 5.06 9.38 -45.86
N ALA A 360 4.60 8.18 -46.19
CA ALA A 360 5.40 6.96 -46.00
C ALA A 360 6.68 6.98 -46.80
N LYS A 361 6.61 7.45 -48.07
CA LYS A 361 7.80 7.63 -48.94
C LYS A 361 8.76 8.68 -48.39
N SER A 362 8.22 9.80 -47.90
CA SER A 362 9.02 10.86 -47.30
C SER A 362 9.72 10.42 -46.03
N ARG A 363 9.03 9.63 -45.17
CA ARG A 363 9.59 9.06 -43.94
C ARG A 363 10.76 8.13 -44.25
N ILE A 364 10.62 7.22 -45.20
CA ILE A 364 11.68 6.31 -45.65
C ILE A 364 12.86 7.08 -46.23
N ALA A 365 12.62 8.12 -47.04
CA ALA A 365 13.69 8.96 -47.57
C ALA A 365 14.47 9.66 -46.47
N ILE A 366 13.81 10.18 -45.46
CA ILE A 366 14.45 10.80 -44.27
C ILE A 366 15.21 9.73 -43.46
N GLU A 367 14.61 8.54 -43.22
CA GLU A 367 15.24 7.41 -42.56
C GLU A 367 16.54 7.02 -43.28
N GLY A 368 16.51 6.91 -44.61
CA GLY A 368 17.68 6.62 -45.45
C GLY A 368 18.79 7.68 -45.29
N LEU A 369 18.42 8.96 -45.26
CA LEU A 369 19.38 10.06 -45.06
C LEU A 369 20.02 9.98 -43.67
N VAL A 370 19.25 9.72 -42.61
CA VAL A 370 19.76 9.61 -41.24
C VAL A 370 20.69 8.40 -41.10
N ARG A 371 20.32 7.26 -41.65
CA ARG A 371 21.14 6.03 -41.62
C ARG A 371 22.42 6.15 -42.43
N ALA A 372 22.37 6.78 -43.60
CA ALA A 372 23.52 6.97 -44.48
C ALA A 372 24.49 8.09 -44.03
N ALA A 373 24.09 8.90 -43.02
CA ALA A 373 24.97 9.96 -42.51
C ALA A 373 26.31 9.37 -42.01
N ALA A 374 27.45 9.99 -42.43
CA ALA A 374 28.76 9.54 -41.98
C ALA A 374 28.90 9.69 -40.47
N THR A 375 29.48 8.68 -39.81
CA THR A 375 29.86 8.79 -38.40
C THR A 375 31.08 9.73 -38.31
N THR A 376 30.95 10.81 -37.57
CA THR A 376 31.95 11.84 -37.37
C THR A 376 32.01 12.19 -35.88
N ASN A 377 32.95 13.05 -35.49
CA ASN A 377 32.97 13.58 -34.11
C ASN A 377 31.70 14.40 -33.79
N ALA A 378 30.98 14.88 -34.80
CA ALA A 378 29.74 15.64 -34.64
C ALA A 378 28.47 14.79 -34.68
N VAL A 379 28.52 13.58 -35.29
CA VAL A 379 27.40 12.63 -35.37
C VAL A 379 27.92 11.24 -35.06
N THR A 380 27.65 10.78 -33.85
CA THR A 380 28.04 9.46 -33.37
C THR A 380 27.03 8.37 -33.79
N GLU A 381 27.40 7.11 -33.65
CA GLU A 381 26.44 5.99 -33.81
C GLU A 381 25.23 6.15 -32.88
N ARG A 382 25.46 6.58 -31.64
CA ARG A 382 24.43 6.86 -30.68
C ARG A 382 23.45 7.94 -31.15
N ASP A 383 23.97 8.99 -31.76
CA ASP A 383 23.14 10.07 -32.34
C ASP A 383 22.27 9.55 -33.49
N LYS A 384 22.78 8.67 -34.33
CA LYS A 384 21.99 8.02 -35.40
C LYS A 384 20.86 7.20 -34.82
N ILE A 385 21.11 6.36 -33.79
CA ILE A 385 20.10 5.56 -33.10
C ILE A 385 19.02 6.48 -32.51
N VAL A 386 19.42 7.54 -31.80
CA VAL A 386 18.49 8.52 -31.24
C VAL A 386 17.65 9.19 -32.33
N ARG A 387 18.26 9.60 -33.45
CA ARG A 387 17.56 10.24 -34.58
C ARG A 387 16.55 9.32 -35.24
N ILE A 388 16.86 8.04 -35.43
CA ILE A 388 15.91 7.05 -35.97
C ILE A 388 14.79 6.80 -35.00
N THR A 389 15.06 6.60 -33.72
CA THR A 389 14.05 6.41 -32.69
C THR A 389 13.08 7.61 -32.65
N ARG A 390 13.62 8.82 -32.71
CA ARG A 390 12.81 10.04 -32.73
C ARG A 390 12.00 10.22 -34.03
N LEU A 391 12.54 9.83 -35.18
CA LEU A 391 11.82 9.82 -36.45
C LEU A 391 10.61 8.85 -36.41
N LEU A 392 10.80 7.69 -35.78
CA LEU A 392 9.71 6.71 -35.61
C LEU A 392 8.61 7.24 -34.68
N ALA A 393 8.95 8.09 -33.71
CA ALA A 393 7.97 8.76 -32.86
C ALA A 393 7.19 9.84 -33.64
N SER A 394 7.85 10.88 -34.15
CA SER A 394 7.24 11.94 -34.97
C SER A 394 8.31 12.78 -35.71
N GLY A 395 7.87 13.55 -36.69
CA GLY A 395 8.72 14.54 -37.35
C GLY A 395 9.14 15.66 -36.40
N ALA A 396 8.24 16.11 -35.52
CA ALA A 396 8.55 17.12 -34.49
C ALA A 396 9.62 16.62 -33.53
N SER A 397 9.55 15.35 -33.14
CA SER A 397 10.56 14.74 -32.26
C SER A 397 11.94 14.66 -32.91
N LEU A 398 12.04 14.27 -34.19
CA LEU A 398 13.29 14.30 -34.90
C LEU A 398 13.81 15.74 -35.03
N ALA A 399 12.95 16.70 -35.43
CA ALA A 399 13.32 18.09 -35.61
C ALA A 399 13.91 18.74 -34.35
N ALA A 400 13.54 18.29 -33.16
CA ALA A 400 14.05 18.80 -31.88
C ALA A 400 15.53 18.48 -31.62
N VAL A 401 16.09 17.44 -32.27
CA VAL A 401 17.51 17.03 -32.10
C VAL A 401 18.41 17.34 -33.28
N LEU A 402 17.86 17.99 -34.32
CA LEU A 402 18.63 18.41 -35.45
C LEU A 402 19.30 19.75 -35.19
N GLY A 403 20.57 19.87 -35.60
CA GLY A 403 21.37 21.10 -35.49
C GLY A 403 20.85 22.24 -36.37
N PRO A 404 21.40 23.46 -36.15
CA PRO A 404 21.07 24.63 -37.00
C PRO A 404 21.40 24.40 -38.48
N ASP A 405 22.47 23.70 -38.77
CA ASP A 405 22.97 23.42 -40.12
C ASP A 405 22.10 22.40 -40.87
N GLU A 406 21.13 21.74 -40.19
CA GLU A 406 20.26 20.75 -40.76
C GLU A 406 18.82 21.29 -41.04
N ALA A 407 18.70 22.58 -41.33
CA ALA A 407 17.43 23.28 -41.50
C ALA A 407 16.49 22.63 -42.54
N GLU A 408 17.05 22.15 -43.67
CA GLU A 408 16.27 21.46 -44.69
C GLU A 408 15.72 20.11 -44.22
N LEU A 409 16.52 19.34 -43.49
CA LEU A 409 16.08 18.07 -42.91
C LEU A 409 15.02 18.32 -41.84
N ARG A 410 15.19 19.34 -41.01
CA ARG A 410 14.22 19.78 -40.03
C ARG A 410 12.88 20.12 -40.66
N LYS A 411 12.88 20.91 -41.77
CA LYS A 411 11.66 21.28 -42.50
C LYS A 411 10.96 20.04 -43.06
N LYS A 412 11.70 19.11 -43.67
CA LYS A 412 11.18 17.84 -44.19
C LYS A 412 10.59 16.99 -43.06
N ALA A 413 11.27 16.89 -41.90
CA ALA A 413 10.77 16.15 -40.75
C ALA A 413 9.42 16.72 -40.25
N LEU A 414 9.33 18.01 -39.99
CA LEU A 414 8.10 18.68 -39.57
C LEU A 414 6.93 18.49 -40.55
N SER A 415 7.20 18.41 -41.84
CA SER A 415 6.14 18.17 -42.82
C SER A 415 5.51 16.79 -42.77
N LEU A 416 6.14 15.81 -42.07
CA LEU A 416 5.58 14.47 -41.89
C LEU A 416 4.35 14.46 -40.99
N ASP A 417 4.29 15.33 -40.01
CA ASP A 417 3.30 15.25 -38.93
C ASP A 417 1.89 15.65 -39.39
N SER A 418 1.78 16.56 -40.34
CA SER A 418 0.48 17.03 -40.87
C SER A 418 -0.33 15.94 -41.58
N ALA A 419 0.32 14.92 -42.13
CA ALA A 419 -0.27 13.81 -42.85
C ALA A 419 0.17 12.44 -42.31
N ASP A 420 0.47 12.34 -41.01
CA ASP A 420 0.82 11.08 -40.37
C ASP A 420 -0.42 10.17 -40.33
N PRO A 421 -0.38 8.96 -40.95
CA PRO A 421 -1.53 8.08 -41.01
C PRO A 421 -1.99 7.58 -39.64
N ARG A 422 -1.12 7.56 -38.61
CA ARG A 422 -1.48 7.24 -37.23
C ARG A 422 -2.39 8.30 -36.63
N ILE A 423 -2.11 9.57 -36.92
CA ILE A 423 -2.94 10.70 -36.50
C ILE A 423 -4.29 10.68 -37.24
N GLU A 424 -4.30 10.42 -38.55
CA GLU A 424 -5.55 10.27 -39.31
C GLU A 424 -6.46 9.21 -38.67
N TRP A 425 -5.87 8.08 -38.31
CA TRP A 425 -6.59 7.02 -37.63
C TRP A 425 -7.10 7.47 -36.25
N LEU A 426 -6.28 8.11 -35.43
CA LEU A 426 -6.68 8.62 -34.10
C LEU A 426 -7.84 9.62 -34.22
N VAL A 427 -7.75 10.59 -35.14
CA VAL A 427 -8.80 11.59 -35.39
C VAL A 427 -10.12 10.91 -35.77
N SER A 428 -10.07 9.81 -36.53
CA SER A 428 -11.26 9.04 -36.92
C SER A 428 -11.88 8.23 -35.77
N GLN A 429 -11.08 7.79 -34.80
CA GLN A 429 -11.54 6.92 -33.69
C GLN A 429 -11.92 7.73 -32.44
N ALA A 430 -11.22 8.80 -32.15
CA ALA A 430 -11.37 9.56 -30.91
C ALA A 430 -12.83 10.00 -30.62
N PRO A 431 -13.62 10.50 -31.60
CA PRO A 431 -15.03 10.83 -31.36
C PRO A 431 -15.87 9.62 -30.94
N ARG A 432 -15.60 8.44 -31.54
CA ARG A 432 -16.34 7.20 -31.24
C ARG A 432 -16.09 6.76 -29.79
N TRP A 433 -14.85 6.89 -29.31
CA TRP A 433 -14.49 6.52 -27.94
C TRP A 433 -15.12 7.48 -26.93
N ARG A 434 -15.17 8.79 -27.24
CA ARG A 434 -15.90 9.76 -26.44
C ARG A 434 -17.38 9.40 -26.33
N ASP A 435 -18.03 9.14 -27.47
CA ASP A 435 -19.47 8.87 -27.54
C ASP A 435 -19.83 7.56 -26.82
N ALA A 436 -18.92 6.58 -26.84
CA ALA A 436 -19.02 5.34 -26.08
C ALA A 436 -18.60 5.49 -24.60
N LYS A 437 -18.16 6.68 -24.16
CA LYS A 437 -17.61 6.93 -22.81
C LYS A 437 -16.42 6.02 -22.44
N GLU A 438 -15.67 5.58 -23.44
CA GLU A 438 -14.49 4.72 -23.24
C GLU A 438 -13.25 5.56 -23.01
N LYS A 439 -12.48 5.23 -21.97
CA LYS A 439 -11.19 5.87 -21.68
C LYS A 439 -10.07 5.18 -22.44
N THR A 440 -9.23 5.97 -23.09
CA THR A 440 -8.10 5.49 -23.89
C THR A 440 -6.82 6.21 -23.47
N LEU A 441 -5.79 5.44 -23.11
CA LEU A 441 -4.46 5.94 -22.83
C LEU A 441 -3.60 5.83 -24.09
N ILE A 442 -2.93 6.90 -24.45
CA ILE A 442 -2.02 6.97 -25.60
C ILE A 442 -0.61 7.20 -25.09
N PHE A 443 0.30 6.24 -25.32
CA PHE A 443 1.71 6.40 -24.99
C PHE A 443 2.51 6.89 -26.19
N VAL A 444 3.39 7.85 -25.91
CA VAL A 444 4.38 8.39 -26.82
C VAL A 444 5.75 8.45 -26.12
N ALA A 445 6.85 8.26 -26.86
CA ALA A 445 8.18 8.28 -26.28
C ALA A 445 8.69 9.71 -25.94
N GLN A 446 8.19 10.72 -26.65
CA GLN A 446 8.78 12.06 -26.60
C GLN A 446 7.71 13.14 -26.38
N ARG A 447 8.08 14.17 -25.63
CA ARG A 447 7.18 15.30 -25.34
C ARG A 447 6.75 16.05 -26.58
N GLU A 448 7.62 16.21 -27.56
CA GLU A 448 7.29 16.87 -28.83
C GLU A 448 6.20 16.10 -29.59
N THR A 449 6.24 14.77 -29.52
CA THR A 449 5.18 13.91 -30.09
C THR A 449 3.86 14.08 -29.32
N LEU A 450 3.91 14.17 -27.97
CA LEU A 450 2.74 14.43 -27.14
C LEU A 450 2.04 15.72 -27.53
N GLU A 451 2.80 16.81 -27.61
CA GLU A 451 2.24 18.12 -27.97
C GLU A 451 1.67 18.13 -29.40
N MET A 452 2.34 17.46 -30.33
CA MET A 452 1.84 17.28 -31.70
C MET A 452 0.51 16.53 -31.71
N VAL A 453 0.42 15.37 -31.06
CA VAL A 453 -0.80 14.54 -31.00
C VAL A 453 -1.95 15.34 -30.35
N ARG A 454 -1.69 15.99 -29.22
CA ARG A 454 -2.65 16.82 -28.50
C ARG A 454 -3.20 17.95 -29.39
N THR A 455 -2.32 18.69 -30.04
CA THR A 455 -2.69 19.83 -30.88
C THR A 455 -3.58 19.37 -32.03
N ILE A 456 -3.17 18.35 -32.77
CA ILE A 456 -3.92 17.89 -33.94
C ILE A 456 -5.28 17.28 -33.57
N ILE A 457 -5.37 16.53 -32.47
CA ILE A 457 -6.66 16.00 -31.98
C ILE A 457 -7.57 17.17 -31.57
N GLY A 458 -7.03 18.18 -30.89
CA GLY A 458 -7.79 19.38 -30.52
C GLY A 458 -8.33 20.13 -31.72
N GLU A 459 -7.51 20.35 -32.73
CA GLU A 459 -7.87 21.10 -33.94
C GLU A 459 -8.82 20.32 -34.87
N ARG A 460 -8.57 19.02 -35.06
CA ARG A 460 -9.28 18.25 -36.10
C ARG A 460 -10.44 17.40 -35.60
N ALA A 461 -10.36 16.88 -34.36
CA ALA A 461 -11.42 16.11 -33.72
C ALA A 461 -12.25 16.95 -32.74
N HIS A 462 -11.81 18.18 -32.42
CA HIS A 462 -12.44 19.06 -31.43
C HIS A 462 -12.63 18.40 -30.06
N LEU A 463 -11.62 17.66 -29.62
CA LEU A 463 -11.62 16.94 -28.36
C LEU A 463 -10.52 17.47 -27.43
N ALA A 464 -10.92 17.73 -26.19
CA ALA A 464 -9.93 17.97 -25.13
C ALA A 464 -9.24 16.66 -24.78
N THR A 465 -7.91 16.70 -24.68
CA THR A 465 -7.09 15.57 -24.23
C THR A 465 -6.42 15.92 -22.93
N GLY A 466 -6.42 15.01 -21.96
CA GLY A 466 -5.54 15.07 -20.80
C GLY A 466 -4.09 14.83 -21.20
N VAL A 467 -3.15 15.37 -20.44
CA VAL A 467 -1.72 15.22 -20.71
C VAL A 467 -0.97 14.78 -19.46
N PHE A 468 0.05 13.93 -19.66
CA PHE A 468 0.89 13.47 -18.56
C PHE A 468 2.35 13.36 -19.04
N HIS A 469 3.23 14.20 -18.52
CA HIS A 469 4.63 14.22 -18.90
C HIS A 469 5.53 14.77 -17.78
N GLU A 470 6.83 14.55 -17.87
CA GLU A 470 7.85 14.91 -16.89
C GLU A 470 7.91 16.42 -16.57
N GLY A 471 7.56 17.26 -17.53
CA GLY A 471 7.55 18.72 -17.34
C GLY A 471 6.38 19.25 -16.49
N LEU A 472 5.43 18.40 -16.07
CA LEU A 472 4.36 18.78 -15.16
C LEU A 472 4.78 18.54 -13.71
N ILE A 473 4.46 19.47 -12.81
CA ILE A 473 4.61 19.26 -11.37
C ILE A 473 3.69 18.13 -10.89
N ALA A 474 4.08 17.44 -9.81
CA ALA A 474 3.36 16.26 -9.30
C ALA A 474 1.86 16.51 -9.06
N ALA A 475 1.50 17.62 -8.42
CA ALA A 475 0.09 17.98 -8.15
C ALA A 475 -0.72 18.15 -9.44
N ARG A 476 -0.13 18.71 -10.50
CA ARG A 476 -0.80 18.85 -11.79
C ARG A 476 -0.99 17.51 -12.48
N ARG A 477 0.02 16.63 -12.40
CA ARG A 477 -0.10 15.27 -12.91
C ARG A 477 -1.25 14.51 -12.25
N ASP A 478 -1.40 14.64 -10.94
CA ASP A 478 -2.51 14.03 -10.18
C ASP A 478 -3.87 14.57 -10.63
N THR A 479 -3.97 15.87 -10.81
CA THR A 479 -5.20 16.52 -11.31
C THR A 479 -5.59 16.04 -12.71
N GLU A 480 -4.63 15.89 -13.61
CA GLU A 480 -4.91 15.42 -14.99
C GLU A 480 -5.40 13.95 -14.99
N VAL A 481 -4.80 13.07 -14.16
CA VAL A 481 -5.28 11.67 -14.03
C VAL A 481 -6.65 11.60 -13.38
N ALA A 482 -6.88 12.38 -12.33
CA ALA A 482 -8.17 12.45 -11.65
C ALA A 482 -9.28 12.87 -12.61
N ARG A 483 -9.07 13.97 -13.33
CA ARG A 483 -10.00 14.47 -14.33
C ARG A 483 -10.22 13.48 -15.48
N PHE A 484 -9.17 12.76 -15.90
CA PHE A 484 -9.29 11.72 -16.92
C PHE A 484 -10.16 10.55 -16.46
N ARG A 485 -10.14 10.21 -15.15
CA ARG A 485 -10.96 9.14 -14.57
C ARG A 485 -12.45 9.50 -14.48
N GLU A 486 -12.79 10.77 -14.31
CA GLU A 486 -14.18 11.23 -14.23
C GLU A 486 -15.00 10.84 -15.47
N ALA A 487 -16.27 10.49 -15.28
CA ALA A 487 -17.16 10.08 -16.36
C ALA A 487 -17.30 11.16 -17.45
N ASP A 488 -17.35 12.42 -17.02
CA ASP A 488 -17.47 13.60 -17.90
C ASP A 488 -16.09 14.20 -18.27
N GLY A 489 -15.00 13.60 -17.78
CA GLY A 489 -13.65 14.00 -18.09
C GLY A 489 -13.19 13.59 -19.50
N PRO A 490 -12.00 14.01 -19.94
CA PRO A 490 -11.46 13.68 -21.25
C PRO A 490 -11.51 12.17 -21.53
N SER A 491 -11.90 11.77 -22.73
CA SER A 491 -11.85 10.37 -23.16
C SER A 491 -10.44 9.87 -23.49
N LEU A 492 -9.51 10.80 -23.71
CA LEU A 492 -8.13 10.54 -24.10
C LEU A 492 -7.15 11.14 -23.09
N LEU A 493 -6.12 10.40 -22.73
CA LEU A 493 -4.95 10.89 -22.04
C LEU A 493 -3.70 10.53 -22.86
N VAL A 494 -2.91 11.55 -23.20
CA VAL A 494 -1.62 11.35 -23.90
C VAL A 494 -0.50 11.43 -22.88
N SER A 495 0.33 10.40 -22.82
CA SER A 495 1.38 10.26 -21.81
C SER A 495 2.73 9.95 -22.40
N THR A 496 3.81 10.56 -21.85
CA THR A 496 5.19 10.11 -22.05
C THR A 496 5.49 8.93 -21.10
N GLU A 497 6.74 8.42 -21.13
CA GLU A 497 7.18 7.30 -20.27
C GLU A 497 6.98 7.57 -18.78
N CYS A 498 7.11 8.82 -18.33
CA CYS A 498 6.89 9.17 -16.93
C CYS A 498 5.47 8.88 -16.45
N GLY A 499 4.48 8.84 -17.34
CA GLY A 499 3.12 8.36 -17.02
C GLY A 499 3.05 6.86 -16.79
N GLY A 500 4.10 6.15 -17.21
CA GLY A 500 4.32 4.75 -16.90
C GLY A 500 4.70 4.51 -15.44
N GLU A 501 5.17 5.47 -14.67
CA GLU A 501 5.66 5.29 -13.32
C GLU A 501 4.59 5.60 -12.28
N GLY A 502 4.22 4.60 -11.50
CA GLY A 502 3.43 4.76 -10.29
C GLY A 502 1.93 4.97 -10.44
N ARG A 503 1.38 5.00 -11.65
CA ARG A 503 -0.06 5.22 -11.85
C ARG A 503 -0.77 3.97 -12.37
N ASN A 504 -2.02 3.82 -11.94
CA ASN A 504 -2.90 2.73 -12.33
C ASN A 504 -3.97 3.22 -13.29
N PHE A 505 -4.00 2.63 -14.50
CA PHE A 505 -4.97 2.91 -15.54
C PHE A 505 -5.84 1.68 -15.86
N GLU A 506 -6.09 0.82 -14.90
CA GLU A 506 -6.91 -0.39 -15.09
C GLU A 506 -8.35 -0.08 -15.56
N PHE A 507 -8.84 1.13 -15.29
CA PHE A 507 -10.14 1.60 -15.76
C PHE A 507 -10.16 1.92 -17.26
N CYS A 508 -9.00 2.09 -17.92
CA CYS A 508 -8.93 2.33 -19.36
C CYS A 508 -9.22 1.03 -20.12
N ARG A 509 -10.12 1.09 -21.09
CA ARG A 509 -10.37 -0.04 -21.97
C ARG A 509 -9.20 -0.32 -22.88
N ARG A 510 -8.55 0.74 -23.37
CA ARG A 510 -7.61 0.69 -24.49
C ARG A 510 -6.32 1.42 -24.19
N LEU A 511 -5.25 0.81 -24.68
CA LEU A 511 -3.91 1.39 -24.76
C LEU A 511 -3.56 1.57 -26.23
N VAL A 512 -3.16 2.78 -26.64
CA VAL A 512 -2.59 3.05 -27.96
C VAL A 512 -1.09 3.28 -27.81
N LEU A 513 -0.30 2.40 -28.37
CA LEU A 513 1.14 2.58 -28.54
C LEU A 513 1.38 3.38 -29.83
N PHE A 514 1.41 4.71 -29.72
CA PHE A 514 1.57 5.58 -30.86
C PHE A 514 2.94 5.39 -31.55
N ASP A 515 3.95 5.18 -30.74
CA ASP A 515 5.29 4.74 -31.15
C ASP A 515 5.73 3.52 -30.32
N LEU A 516 6.68 2.77 -30.85
CA LEU A 516 7.23 1.60 -30.19
C LEU A 516 8.70 1.84 -29.84
N PRO A 517 9.02 1.88 -28.53
CA PRO A 517 10.42 1.81 -28.09
C PRO A 517 11.10 0.53 -28.59
N TRP A 518 12.41 0.57 -28.81
CA TRP A 518 13.15 -0.63 -29.24
C TRP A 518 13.37 -1.63 -28.12
N LYS A 519 13.19 -1.18 -26.88
CA LYS A 519 13.27 -2.04 -25.69
C LYS A 519 11.92 -2.69 -25.44
N PRO A 520 11.81 -4.01 -25.64
CA PRO A 520 10.55 -4.71 -25.36
C PRO A 520 10.08 -4.56 -23.92
N SER A 521 11.01 -4.42 -22.95
CA SER A 521 10.69 -4.18 -21.55
C SER A 521 9.93 -2.88 -21.32
N VAL A 522 10.25 -1.81 -22.05
CA VAL A 522 9.51 -0.54 -21.95
C VAL A 522 8.08 -0.70 -22.49
N VAL A 523 7.90 -1.44 -23.59
CA VAL A 523 6.57 -1.74 -24.12
C VAL A 523 5.77 -2.57 -23.11
N GLU A 524 6.40 -3.57 -22.49
CA GLU A 524 5.79 -4.35 -21.42
C GLU A 524 5.36 -3.48 -20.24
N GLN A 525 6.21 -2.55 -19.81
CA GLN A 525 5.87 -1.59 -18.76
C GLN A 525 4.67 -0.71 -19.13
N ARG A 526 4.60 -0.20 -20.37
CA ARG A 526 3.43 0.56 -20.86
C ARG A 526 2.15 -0.29 -20.79
N ILE A 527 2.19 -1.53 -21.27
CA ILE A 527 1.03 -2.43 -21.23
C ILE A 527 0.65 -2.76 -19.77
N GLY A 528 1.62 -3.00 -18.92
CA GLY A 528 1.44 -3.28 -17.49
C GLY A 528 0.75 -2.19 -16.69
N ARG A 529 0.59 -0.97 -17.24
CA ARG A 529 -0.21 0.10 -16.61
C ARG A 529 -1.70 -0.16 -16.65
N LEU A 530 -2.17 -0.88 -17.67
CA LEU A 530 -3.56 -1.28 -17.82
C LEU A 530 -3.77 -2.73 -17.42
N ASP A 531 -2.79 -3.58 -17.70
CA ASP A 531 -2.86 -5.02 -17.52
C ASP A 531 -2.51 -5.42 -16.09
N ARG A 532 -3.45 -5.17 -15.19
CA ARG A 532 -3.31 -5.44 -13.76
C ARG A 532 -4.38 -6.38 -13.25
N ILE A 533 -4.08 -7.00 -12.10
CA ILE A 533 -5.05 -7.79 -11.38
C ILE A 533 -6.26 -6.93 -10.96
N GLY A 534 -7.46 -7.52 -10.98
CA GLY A 534 -8.71 -6.81 -10.67
C GLY A 534 -9.45 -6.28 -11.89
N ARG A 535 -8.81 -6.30 -13.06
CA ARG A 535 -9.45 -5.95 -14.30
C ARG A 535 -10.50 -6.99 -14.71
N ARG A 536 -11.66 -6.52 -15.16
CA ARG A 536 -12.79 -7.40 -15.58
C ARG A 536 -12.94 -7.52 -17.10
N ILE A 537 -12.25 -6.66 -17.84
CA ILE A 537 -12.34 -6.60 -19.31
C ILE A 537 -10.96 -6.77 -19.95
N PRO A 538 -10.86 -7.33 -21.18
CA PRO A 538 -9.61 -7.44 -21.90
C PRO A 538 -8.90 -6.09 -22.08
N VAL A 539 -7.57 -6.10 -22.12
CA VAL A 539 -6.76 -4.94 -22.49
C VAL A 539 -6.63 -4.92 -24.00
N GLU A 540 -7.21 -3.91 -24.64
CA GLU A 540 -7.02 -3.65 -26.06
C GLU A 540 -5.70 -2.89 -26.27
N VAL A 541 -4.68 -3.57 -26.83
CA VAL A 541 -3.37 -2.98 -27.13
C VAL A 541 -3.31 -2.65 -28.61
N VAL A 542 -3.51 -1.38 -28.95
CA VAL A 542 -3.45 -0.87 -30.32
C VAL A 542 -2.03 -0.47 -30.67
N TYR A 543 -1.54 -0.91 -31.81
CA TYR A 543 -0.23 -0.54 -32.36
C TYR A 543 -0.28 -0.45 -33.88
N PHE A 544 0.66 0.26 -34.49
CA PHE A 544 0.65 0.56 -35.92
C PHE A 544 1.70 -0.27 -36.67
N ARG A 545 1.31 -0.86 -37.81
CA ARG A 545 2.18 -1.63 -38.71
C ARG A 545 2.63 -0.81 -39.90
N PRO A 546 3.85 -0.24 -39.91
CA PRO A 546 4.42 0.37 -41.10
C PRO A 546 4.71 -0.69 -42.19
N ALA A 547 4.55 -0.35 -43.44
CA ALA A 547 4.80 -1.26 -44.56
C ALA A 547 6.30 -1.56 -44.77
N THR A 548 7.18 -0.61 -44.41
CA THR A 548 8.61 -0.63 -44.71
C THR A 548 9.41 0.09 -43.63
N GLY A 549 10.75 0.02 -43.71
CA GLY A 549 11.69 0.71 -42.82
C GLY A 549 11.90 0.00 -41.47
N VAL A 550 12.73 0.61 -40.63
CA VAL A 550 13.07 0.09 -39.30
C VAL A 550 11.81 -0.17 -38.46
N GLY A 551 10.80 0.70 -38.53
CA GLY A 551 9.54 0.52 -37.82
C GLY A 551 8.80 -0.76 -38.15
N ARG A 552 8.85 -1.22 -39.43
CA ARG A 552 8.30 -2.54 -39.82
C ARG A 552 9.01 -3.67 -39.10
N ASP A 553 10.35 -3.62 -39.06
CA ASP A 553 11.14 -4.71 -38.47
C ASP A 553 10.97 -4.78 -36.96
N VAL A 554 10.82 -3.63 -36.28
CA VAL A 554 10.45 -3.55 -34.85
C VAL A 554 9.10 -4.26 -34.59
N VAL A 555 8.07 -3.91 -35.34
CA VAL A 555 6.73 -4.50 -35.16
C VAL A 555 6.73 -5.99 -35.47
N ARG A 556 7.34 -6.43 -36.57
CA ARG A 556 7.43 -7.86 -36.91
C ARG A 556 8.08 -8.67 -35.80
N LEU A 557 9.16 -8.18 -35.25
CA LEU A 557 9.88 -8.85 -34.17
C LEU A 557 9.04 -8.93 -32.89
N PHE A 558 8.38 -7.84 -32.50
CA PHE A 558 7.53 -7.80 -31.30
C PHE A 558 6.26 -8.65 -31.44
N GLU A 559 5.68 -8.73 -32.64
CA GLU A 559 4.58 -9.66 -32.94
C GLU A 559 5.01 -11.11 -32.88
N ALA A 560 6.15 -11.44 -33.45
CA ALA A 560 6.69 -12.79 -33.44
C ALA A 560 7.05 -13.25 -32.00
N LEU A 561 7.47 -12.33 -31.15
CA LEU A 561 7.66 -12.57 -29.71
C LEU A 561 6.35 -12.74 -28.94
N GLY A 562 5.22 -12.31 -29.48
CA GLY A 562 3.94 -12.31 -28.78
C GLY A 562 3.77 -11.19 -27.75
N LEU A 563 4.60 -10.13 -27.79
CA LEU A 563 4.66 -9.06 -26.79
C LEU A 563 3.31 -8.36 -26.53
N PHE A 564 2.47 -8.22 -27.56
CA PHE A 564 1.16 -7.58 -27.44
C PHE A 564 0.05 -8.49 -26.91
N LYS A 565 0.33 -9.78 -26.70
CA LYS A 565 -0.64 -10.80 -26.29
C LYS A 565 -0.28 -11.46 -24.97
N GLU A 566 1.01 -11.63 -24.70
CA GLU A 566 1.52 -12.32 -23.53
C GLU A 566 2.49 -11.43 -22.73
N PRO A 567 2.47 -11.51 -21.39
CA PRO A 567 3.46 -10.83 -20.56
C PRO A 567 4.89 -11.34 -20.82
N MET A 568 5.83 -10.42 -20.90
CA MET A 568 7.26 -10.66 -21.07
C MET A 568 8.09 -10.14 -19.89
N ALA A 569 7.42 -9.81 -18.78
CA ALA A 569 8.11 -9.33 -17.60
C ALA A 569 9.16 -10.34 -17.13
N GLY A 570 10.32 -9.83 -16.75
CA GLY A 570 11.41 -10.64 -16.24
C GLY A 570 12.33 -11.26 -17.26
N MET A 571 12.20 -10.87 -18.50
CA MET A 571 13.05 -11.37 -19.59
C MET A 571 13.97 -10.30 -20.18
N GLU A 572 14.21 -9.20 -19.44
CA GLU A 572 15.00 -8.06 -19.96
C GLU A 572 16.35 -8.46 -20.53
N PRO A 573 17.15 -9.30 -19.87
CA PRO A 573 18.45 -9.69 -20.40
C PRO A 573 18.37 -10.61 -21.61
N GLN A 574 17.35 -11.49 -21.67
CA GLN A 574 17.14 -12.34 -22.85
C GLN A 574 16.62 -11.56 -24.05
N LEU A 575 16.08 -10.37 -23.81
CA LEU A 575 15.62 -9.44 -24.83
C LEU A 575 16.76 -8.53 -25.37
N ALA A 576 17.91 -8.45 -24.70
CA ALA A 576 19.05 -7.65 -25.14
C ALA A 576 19.58 -7.99 -26.56
N PRO A 577 19.58 -9.25 -27.05
CA PRO A 577 19.91 -9.55 -28.44
C PRO A 577 18.99 -8.88 -29.45
N ILE A 578 17.72 -8.67 -29.10
CA ILE A 578 16.74 -7.99 -29.92
C ILE A 578 17.07 -6.52 -30.06
N GLU A 579 17.39 -5.84 -28.95
CA GLU A 579 17.81 -4.44 -28.98
C GLU A 579 19.03 -4.26 -29.88
N ARG A 580 20.06 -5.11 -29.71
CA ARG A 580 21.28 -5.07 -30.53
C ARG A 580 21.00 -5.30 -32.03
N ALA A 581 20.08 -6.19 -32.36
CA ALA A 581 19.70 -6.44 -33.75
C ALA A 581 19.00 -5.21 -34.36
N LEU A 582 18.13 -4.55 -33.62
CA LEU A 582 17.45 -3.32 -34.04
C LEU A 582 18.43 -2.14 -34.16
N GLU A 583 19.38 -2.01 -33.24
CA GLU A 583 20.44 -1.01 -33.33
C GLU A 583 21.31 -1.22 -34.57
N ALA A 584 21.71 -2.45 -34.88
CA ALA A 584 22.48 -2.79 -36.07
C ALA A 584 21.72 -2.40 -37.35
N ILE A 585 20.43 -2.67 -37.43
CA ILE A 585 19.58 -2.24 -38.57
C ILE A 585 19.55 -0.69 -38.70
N ALA A 586 19.42 0.00 -37.59
CA ALA A 586 19.36 1.45 -37.58
C ALA A 586 20.68 2.10 -38.06
N LEU A 587 21.80 1.44 -37.84
CA LEU A 587 23.12 1.93 -38.21
C LEU A 587 23.49 1.66 -39.67
N ASP A 588 23.03 0.53 -40.23
CA ASP A 588 23.36 0.12 -41.60
C ASP A 588 22.17 0.28 -42.55
N PRO A 589 22.26 1.21 -43.57
CA PRO A 589 21.17 1.40 -44.53
C PRO A 589 20.80 0.15 -45.34
N ALA A 590 21.74 -0.79 -45.52
CA ALA A 590 21.50 -2.03 -46.24
C ALA A 590 20.91 -3.16 -45.36
N ALA A 591 20.98 -3.02 -44.04
CA ALA A 591 20.50 -4.03 -43.10
C ALA A 591 18.99 -4.02 -42.99
N SER A 592 18.39 -5.22 -42.97
CA SER A 592 17.00 -5.49 -42.67
C SER A 592 16.91 -6.88 -42.05
N LEU A 593 15.89 -7.14 -41.21
CA LEU A 593 15.69 -8.50 -40.69
C LEU A 593 15.06 -9.40 -41.76
N SER A 594 15.72 -10.51 -42.08
CA SER A 594 15.12 -11.60 -42.84
C SER A 594 14.15 -12.39 -41.95
N ASP A 595 13.29 -13.22 -42.54
CA ASP A 595 12.38 -14.08 -41.75
C ASP A 595 13.17 -15.09 -40.91
N SER A 596 14.30 -15.58 -41.43
CA SER A 596 15.19 -16.47 -40.68
C SER A 596 15.86 -15.81 -39.48
N ASP A 597 16.19 -14.49 -39.55
CA ASP A 597 16.75 -13.75 -38.42
C ASP A 597 15.71 -13.57 -37.32
N VAL A 598 14.47 -13.24 -37.70
CA VAL A 598 13.35 -13.12 -36.77
C VAL A 598 13.09 -14.45 -36.07
N ASP A 599 12.99 -15.55 -36.84
CA ASP A 599 12.76 -16.89 -36.31
C ASP A 599 13.88 -17.33 -35.34
N ALA A 600 15.14 -17.04 -35.68
CA ALA A 600 16.28 -17.37 -34.82
C ALA A 600 16.27 -16.60 -33.51
N LEU A 601 16.00 -15.30 -33.54
CA LEU A 601 15.90 -14.45 -32.34
C LEU A 601 14.72 -14.90 -31.45
N VAL A 602 13.57 -15.18 -32.05
CA VAL A 602 12.37 -15.64 -31.33
C VAL A 602 12.61 -17.03 -30.73
N ALA A 603 13.25 -17.93 -31.45
CA ALA A 603 13.60 -19.26 -30.94
C ALA A 603 14.55 -19.18 -29.74
N GLN A 604 15.54 -18.28 -29.79
CA GLN A 604 16.47 -18.03 -28.69
C GLN A 604 15.72 -17.55 -27.43
N VAL A 605 14.84 -16.56 -27.58
CA VAL A 605 14.03 -16.01 -26.47
C VAL A 605 13.08 -17.07 -25.89
N ASN A 606 12.37 -17.83 -26.74
CA ASN A 606 11.46 -18.87 -26.31
C ASN A 606 12.18 -20.03 -25.61
N ALA A 607 13.37 -20.42 -26.09
CA ALA A 607 14.18 -21.43 -25.42
C ALA A 607 14.65 -20.96 -24.03
N ALA A 608 15.02 -19.71 -23.90
CA ALA A 608 15.35 -19.10 -22.61
C ALA A 608 14.11 -19.09 -21.70
N ARG A 609 12.96 -18.64 -22.20
CA ARG A 609 11.67 -18.61 -21.49
C ARG A 609 11.27 -19.98 -20.93
N THR A 610 11.43 -21.03 -21.72
CA THR A 610 11.12 -22.40 -21.29
C THR A 610 12.06 -22.85 -20.18
N ARG A 611 13.37 -22.64 -20.36
CA ARG A 611 14.38 -22.99 -19.34
C ARG A 611 14.12 -22.26 -18.01
N ILE A 612 13.81 -20.98 -18.07
CA ILE A 612 13.50 -20.17 -16.90
C ILE A 612 12.24 -20.69 -16.20
N ARG A 613 11.17 -20.94 -16.97
CA ARG A 613 9.91 -21.47 -16.43
C ARG A 613 10.10 -22.83 -15.74
N GLU A 614 10.94 -23.70 -16.27
CA GLU A 614 11.20 -25.02 -15.70
C GLU A 614 12.11 -24.92 -14.47
N ALA A 615 13.21 -24.19 -14.54
CA ALA A 615 14.19 -24.11 -13.48
C ALA A 615 13.67 -23.36 -12.24
N ALA A 616 13.02 -22.20 -12.44
CA ALA A 616 12.51 -21.38 -11.34
C ALA A 616 11.37 -22.07 -10.58
N TYR A 617 10.52 -22.76 -11.30
CA TYR A 617 9.28 -23.32 -10.76
C TYR A 617 9.51 -24.54 -9.86
N GLN A 618 10.47 -25.39 -10.16
CA GLN A 618 10.70 -26.64 -9.43
C GLN A 618 11.35 -26.41 -8.06
N HIS A 619 12.18 -25.39 -7.91
CA HIS A 619 12.99 -25.16 -6.70
C HIS A 619 12.42 -24.13 -5.74
N LEU A 620 11.69 -23.11 -6.23
CA LEU A 620 11.17 -22.01 -5.41
C LEU A 620 9.79 -22.25 -4.81
N HIS A 621 8.96 -23.08 -5.46
CA HIS A 621 7.53 -23.12 -5.17
C HIS A 621 7.08 -24.43 -4.57
N ARG A 622 7.38 -24.65 -3.30
CA ARG A 622 6.79 -25.78 -2.57
C ARG A 622 5.33 -25.60 -2.23
N HIS A 623 4.90 -24.37 -2.06
CA HIS A 623 3.53 -24.04 -1.71
C HIS A 623 3.07 -22.78 -2.43
N PRO A 624 2.98 -22.78 -3.77
CA PRO A 624 2.42 -21.66 -4.50
C PRO A 624 0.95 -21.50 -4.16
N TYR A 625 0.45 -20.28 -4.24
CA TYR A 625 -0.98 -20.05 -4.25
C TYR A 625 -1.63 -20.85 -5.39
N ARG A 626 -2.83 -21.39 -5.14
CA ARG A 626 -3.65 -22.10 -6.13
C ARG A 626 -5.08 -21.58 -6.08
N PRO A 627 -5.80 -21.48 -7.23
CA PRO A 627 -7.15 -20.94 -7.28
C PRO A 627 -8.16 -21.63 -6.35
N HIS A 628 -8.00 -22.93 -6.12
CA HIS A 628 -8.88 -23.68 -5.20
C HIS A 628 -8.74 -23.25 -3.73
N MET A 629 -7.69 -22.52 -3.34
CA MET A 629 -7.51 -21.98 -2.00
C MET A 629 -8.35 -20.70 -1.76
N ALA A 630 -8.81 -20.05 -2.83
CA ALA A 630 -9.50 -18.77 -2.73
C ALA A 630 -10.75 -18.82 -1.84
N PRO A 631 -11.65 -19.82 -1.93
CA PRO A 631 -12.84 -19.88 -1.09
C PRO A 631 -12.48 -19.96 0.41
N ASP A 632 -11.48 -20.77 0.78
CA ASP A 632 -11.08 -20.94 2.18
C ASP A 632 -10.44 -19.67 2.76
N ILE A 633 -9.66 -18.95 1.95
CA ILE A 633 -9.04 -17.70 2.35
C ILE A 633 -10.11 -16.61 2.53
N LEU A 634 -11.01 -16.46 1.55
CA LEU A 634 -12.05 -15.43 1.58
C LEU A 634 -13.13 -15.72 2.63
N ALA A 635 -13.43 -16.99 2.92
CA ALA A 635 -14.36 -17.37 3.99
C ALA A 635 -13.89 -16.93 5.39
N ARG A 636 -12.59 -16.63 5.55
CA ARG A 636 -12.03 -16.11 6.79
C ARG A 636 -12.22 -14.60 6.96
N VAL A 637 -12.62 -13.89 5.89
CA VAL A 637 -13.00 -12.47 5.96
C VAL A 637 -14.42 -12.39 6.48
N PRO A 638 -14.67 -11.78 7.66
CA PRO A 638 -16.03 -11.70 8.20
C PRO A 638 -16.93 -10.88 7.30
N ALA A 639 -18.04 -11.44 6.86
CA ALA A 639 -18.98 -10.79 5.95
C ALA A 639 -19.62 -9.53 6.57
N GLU A 640 -19.82 -9.52 7.89
CA GLU A 640 -20.39 -8.42 8.65
C GLU A 640 -19.41 -7.33 9.07
N LEU A 641 -18.10 -7.46 8.74
CA LEU A 641 -17.06 -6.56 9.25
C LEU A 641 -17.32 -5.09 8.89
N ASP A 642 -17.60 -4.82 7.63
CA ASP A 642 -17.78 -3.45 7.13
C ASP A 642 -19.08 -2.84 7.66
N GLU A 643 -20.15 -3.63 7.73
CA GLU A 643 -21.45 -3.21 8.26
C GLU A 643 -21.38 -2.91 9.77
N LEU A 644 -20.75 -3.78 10.54
CA LEU A 644 -20.55 -3.55 11.97
C LEU A 644 -19.64 -2.36 12.23
N ASN A 645 -18.59 -2.20 11.43
CA ASN A 645 -17.70 -1.04 11.54
C ASN A 645 -18.46 0.27 11.29
N GLN A 646 -19.33 0.31 10.28
CA GLN A 646 -20.21 1.46 10.03
C GLN A 646 -21.14 1.73 11.23
N GLU A 647 -21.85 0.72 11.71
CA GLU A 647 -22.76 0.87 12.85
C GLU A 647 -22.04 1.43 14.07
N VAL A 648 -20.89 0.85 14.42
CA VAL A 648 -20.13 1.27 15.61
C VAL A 648 -19.60 2.68 15.49
N VAL A 649 -18.96 3.02 14.37
CA VAL A 649 -18.36 4.35 14.17
C VAL A 649 -19.43 5.43 14.12
N ILE A 650 -20.54 5.18 13.42
CA ILE A 650 -21.65 6.14 13.35
C ILE A 650 -22.31 6.32 14.72
N THR A 651 -22.61 5.24 15.44
CA THR A 651 -23.24 5.31 16.78
C THR A 651 -22.33 6.04 17.76
N ALA A 652 -21.05 5.69 17.79
CA ALA A 652 -20.07 6.38 18.63
C ALA A 652 -19.94 7.86 18.28
N SER A 653 -19.90 8.20 16.98
CA SER A 653 -19.83 9.60 16.53
C SER A 653 -21.06 10.41 16.96
N ILE A 654 -22.27 9.82 16.90
CA ILE A 654 -23.49 10.46 17.37
C ILE A 654 -23.42 10.67 18.89
N GLY A 655 -23.01 9.65 19.66
CA GLY A 655 -22.86 9.73 21.13
C GLY A 655 -21.86 10.79 21.56
N LEU A 656 -20.80 10.99 20.76
CA LEU A 656 -19.79 12.03 20.99
C LEU A 656 -20.18 13.42 20.44
N GLY A 657 -21.39 13.57 19.89
CA GLY A 657 -21.90 14.85 19.40
C GLY A 657 -21.27 15.31 18.09
N PHE A 658 -20.72 14.42 17.27
CA PHE A 658 -20.17 14.78 15.96
C PHE A 658 -21.28 15.09 14.97
N THR A 659 -21.00 16.00 14.04
CA THR A 659 -21.91 16.30 12.94
C THR A 659 -21.74 15.27 11.84
N ILE A 660 -22.83 14.56 11.51
CA ILE A 660 -22.83 13.54 10.47
C ILE A 660 -23.76 13.96 9.33
N ALA A 661 -23.27 14.03 8.12
CA ALA A 661 -24.05 14.20 6.90
C ALA A 661 -23.95 12.95 6.02
N HIS A 662 -25.11 12.46 5.58
CA HIS A 662 -25.18 11.31 4.69
C HIS A 662 -26.21 11.62 3.59
N PRO A 663 -25.75 11.97 2.37
CA PRO A 663 -26.66 12.25 1.26
C PRO A 663 -27.51 11.02 0.90
N PRO A 664 -28.82 11.14 0.71
CA PRO A 664 -29.67 10.02 0.36
C PRO A 664 -29.22 9.32 -0.93
N GLY A 665 -29.12 8.00 -0.90
CA GLY A 665 -28.73 7.18 -2.06
C GLY A 665 -27.23 7.10 -2.32
N HIS A 666 -26.42 7.72 -1.49
CA HIS A 666 -24.96 7.61 -1.54
C HIS A 666 -24.43 6.76 -0.39
N ARG A 667 -23.30 6.09 -0.61
CA ARG A 667 -22.60 5.32 0.45
C ARG A 667 -21.50 6.15 1.14
N VAL A 668 -21.55 7.47 0.97
CA VAL A 668 -20.53 8.41 1.46
C VAL A 668 -21.08 9.16 2.67
N PHE A 669 -20.25 9.27 3.70
CA PHE A 669 -20.52 9.98 4.93
C PHE A 669 -19.54 11.15 5.09
N SER A 670 -20.05 12.29 5.59
CA SER A 670 -19.21 13.35 6.11
C SER A 670 -19.35 13.35 7.62
N ILE A 671 -18.24 13.21 8.35
CA ILE A 671 -18.19 13.17 9.83
C ILE A 671 -17.24 14.27 10.28
N GLU A 672 -17.75 15.20 11.09
CA GLU A 672 -17.01 16.36 11.55
C GLU A 672 -17.04 16.47 13.08
N LEU A 673 -15.88 16.63 13.69
CA LEU A 673 -15.69 16.94 15.10
C LEU A 673 -15.87 18.45 15.31
N GLY A 674 -17.11 18.92 15.16
CA GLY A 674 -17.47 20.35 15.23
C GLY A 674 -17.70 20.83 16.67
N SER A 675 -18.25 22.04 16.80
CA SER A 675 -18.53 22.70 18.10
C SER A 675 -19.60 22.02 18.95
N GLY A 676 -20.35 21.05 18.40
CA GLY A 676 -21.31 20.23 19.14
C GLY A 676 -20.70 18.99 19.77
N ALA A 677 -19.42 18.70 19.53
CA ALA A 677 -18.74 17.53 20.09
C ALA A 677 -18.63 17.65 21.63
N THR A 678 -18.83 16.55 22.31
CA THR A 678 -18.70 16.44 23.79
C THR A 678 -17.24 16.27 24.23
N VAL A 679 -16.33 16.16 23.27
CA VAL A 679 -14.89 16.00 23.46
C VAL A 679 -14.14 17.03 22.61
N ASP A 680 -13.03 17.56 23.13
CA ASP A 680 -12.21 18.55 22.41
C ASP A 680 -11.45 17.93 21.22
N GLY A 681 -11.37 16.62 21.14
CA GLY A 681 -10.72 15.82 20.09
C GLY A 681 -10.69 14.36 20.49
N LEU A 682 -10.22 13.51 19.57
CA LEU A 682 -9.96 12.09 19.85
C LEU A 682 -8.44 11.84 19.87
N PRO A 683 -7.97 10.77 20.48
CA PRO A 683 -6.57 10.37 20.37
C PRO A 683 -6.11 10.33 18.90
N GLY A 684 -5.15 11.19 18.54
CA GLY A 684 -4.66 11.35 17.17
C GLY A 684 -5.55 12.16 16.21
N VAL A 685 -6.68 12.70 16.66
CA VAL A 685 -7.60 13.50 15.83
C VAL A 685 -7.93 14.80 16.56
N PRO A 686 -7.40 15.95 16.14
CA PRO A 686 -7.69 17.24 16.77
C PRO A 686 -9.15 17.66 16.55
N GLY A 687 -9.69 18.47 17.46
CA GLY A 687 -10.99 19.09 17.30
C GLY A 687 -11.09 19.95 16.04
N GLY A 688 -12.25 20.01 15.44
CA GLY A 688 -12.48 20.67 14.16
C GLY A 688 -12.06 19.85 12.93
N SER A 689 -11.54 18.63 13.12
CA SER A 689 -11.27 17.73 12.00
C SER A 689 -12.56 17.25 11.35
N GLY A 690 -12.55 17.20 10.00
CA GLY A 690 -13.63 16.66 9.20
C GLY A 690 -13.12 15.60 8.20
N TYR A 691 -13.89 14.55 8.01
CA TYR A 691 -13.58 13.45 7.11
C TYR A 691 -14.75 13.18 6.19
N VAL A 692 -14.45 12.93 4.92
CA VAL A 692 -15.45 12.49 3.93
C VAL A 692 -15.03 11.12 3.41
N GLY A 693 -15.84 10.10 3.67
CA GLY A 693 -15.45 8.73 3.37
C GLY A 693 -16.62 7.76 3.33
N THR A 694 -16.29 6.50 3.15
CA THR A 694 -17.23 5.39 3.07
C THR A 694 -16.76 4.21 3.91
N PHE A 695 -17.70 3.38 4.33
CA PHE A 695 -17.44 2.08 4.94
C PHE A 695 -17.43 0.94 3.91
N ASP A 696 -17.91 1.21 2.70
CA ASP A 696 -17.93 0.24 1.60
C ASP A 696 -16.56 0.19 0.91
N ARG A 697 -15.94 -0.98 0.94
CA ARG A 697 -14.60 -1.20 0.35
C ARG A 697 -14.57 -1.01 -1.16
N GLU A 698 -15.60 -1.44 -1.89
CA GLU A 698 -15.64 -1.31 -3.34
C GLU A 698 -15.74 0.16 -3.74
N GLU A 699 -16.63 0.91 -3.08
CA GLU A 699 -16.76 2.36 -3.25
C GLU A 699 -15.45 3.10 -2.94
N ALA A 700 -14.80 2.74 -1.83
CA ALA A 700 -13.51 3.34 -1.44
C ALA A 700 -12.40 3.08 -2.45
N VAL A 701 -12.36 1.89 -3.04
CA VAL A 701 -11.36 1.52 -4.05
C VAL A 701 -11.63 2.22 -5.39
N GLU A 702 -12.90 2.39 -5.74
CA GLU A 702 -13.30 3.06 -7.00
C GLU A 702 -13.16 4.57 -6.93
N ASN A 703 -13.32 5.17 -5.74
CA ASN A 703 -13.25 6.61 -5.52
C ASN A 703 -12.05 6.98 -4.62
N GLU A 704 -10.93 7.35 -5.23
CA GLU A 704 -9.69 7.69 -4.50
C GLU A 704 -9.75 9.03 -3.73
N PHE A 705 -10.82 9.83 -3.90
CA PHE A 705 -10.96 11.15 -3.25
C PHE A 705 -11.68 11.11 -1.91
N ILE A 706 -12.25 9.97 -1.54
CA ILE A 706 -12.91 9.77 -0.26
C ILE A 706 -12.09 8.82 0.61
N ASP A 707 -12.22 8.94 1.91
CA ASP A 707 -11.57 8.06 2.86
C ASP A 707 -12.25 6.69 2.94
N PHE A 708 -11.50 5.68 3.34
CA PHE A 708 -12.04 4.39 3.74
C PHE A 708 -12.05 4.29 5.26
N PHE A 709 -13.23 4.35 5.86
CA PHE A 709 -13.41 4.27 7.30
C PHE A 709 -13.25 2.83 7.80
N ALA A 710 -12.02 2.33 7.78
CA ALA A 710 -11.68 0.99 8.23
C ALA A 710 -10.56 1.02 9.28
N SER A 711 -10.06 -0.13 9.70
CA SER A 711 -8.92 -0.25 10.62
C SER A 711 -7.71 0.52 10.08
N GLY A 712 -7.09 1.33 10.95
CA GLY A 712 -5.98 2.22 10.59
C GLY A 712 -6.39 3.63 10.17
N HIS A 713 -7.68 3.90 9.91
CA HIS A 713 -8.15 5.27 9.65
C HIS A 713 -8.13 6.11 10.95
N PRO A 714 -7.58 7.34 10.95
CA PRO A 714 -7.43 8.15 12.16
C PRO A 714 -8.72 8.31 12.97
N LEU A 715 -9.85 8.63 12.34
CA LEU A 715 -11.14 8.77 13.01
C LEU A 715 -11.55 7.45 13.69
N VAL A 716 -11.43 6.33 12.99
CA VAL A 716 -11.83 5.01 13.49
C VAL A 716 -10.95 4.61 14.68
N GLU A 717 -9.63 4.71 14.53
CA GLU A 717 -8.68 4.40 15.61
C GLU A 717 -8.82 5.38 16.79
N GLY A 718 -9.11 6.66 16.52
CA GLY A 718 -9.36 7.66 17.54
C GLY A 718 -10.61 7.34 18.40
N ILE A 719 -11.71 6.90 17.76
CA ILE A 719 -12.91 6.44 18.46
C ILE A 719 -12.60 5.20 19.32
N PHE A 720 -11.90 4.20 18.75
CA PHE A 720 -11.49 3.01 19.50
C PHE A 720 -10.63 3.35 20.72
N ALA A 721 -9.60 4.18 20.53
CA ALA A 721 -8.73 4.59 21.61
C ALA A 721 -9.50 5.40 22.69
N HIS A 722 -10.42 6.27 22.27
CA HIS A 722 -11.25 7.03 23.21
C HIS A 722 -12.10 6.10 24.10
N TYR A 723 -12.83 5.14 23.51
CA TYR A 723 -13.64 4.20 24.30
C TYR A 723 -12.78 3.22 25.12
N GLU A 724 -11.59 2.87 24.67
CA GLU A 724 -10.68 2.03 25.44
C GLU A 724 -10.16 2.76 26.69
N GLU A 725 -9.85 4.04 26.57
CA GLU A 725 -9.21 4.84 27.59
C GLU A 725 -10.20 5.56 28.52
N SER A 726 -11.37 5.94 27.98
CA SER A 726 -12.36 6.67 28.76
C SER A 726 -13.08 5.80 29.80
N PRO A 727 -13.55 6.40 30.90
CA PRO A 727 -14.33 5.70 31.92
C PRO A 727 -15.81 5.47 31.51
N ILE A 728 -16.28 6.06 30.42
CA ILE A 728 -17.69 6.02 30.00
C ILE A 728 -18.14 4.62 29.60
N GLY A 729 -19.38 4.28 29.92
CA GLY A 729 -19.99 3.00 29.57
C GLY A 729 -19.36 1.77 30.24
N ARG A 730 -18.73 1.93 31.42
CA ARG A 730 -18.07 0.82 32.12
C ARG A 730 -18.87 0.25 33.30
N ALA A 731 -19.70 1.06 33.93
CA ALA A 731 -20.54 0.63 35.07
C ALA A 731 -22.00 1.03 34.83
N VAL A 732 -22.85 0.06 34.49
CA VAL A 732 -24.22 0.31 34.03
C VAL A 732 -25.23 -0.58 34.72
N ARG A 733 -26.51 -0.20 34.65
CA ARG A 733 -27.64 -1.02 35.07
C ARG A 733 -28.71 -1.01 34.01
N PHE A 734 -29.17 -2.21 33.63
CA PHE A 734 -30.18 -2.34 32.60
C PHE A 734 -31.05 -3.58 32.78
N GLU A 735 -32.18 -3.56 32.11
CA GLU A 735 -33.10 -4.67 31.96
C GLU A 735 -32.91 -5.30 30.57
N ILE A 736 -32.93 -6.63 30.53
CA ILE A 736 -32.87 -7.40 29.29
C ILE A 736 -33.94 -8.46 29.25
N ALA A 737 -34.64 -8.58 28.10
CA ALA A 737 -35.66 -9.59 27.89
C ALA A 737 -35.05 -10.86 27.31
N MET A 738 -34.97 -11.94 28.11
CA MET A 738 -34.45 -13.23 27.69
C MET A 738 -35.01 -14.41 28.45
N GLY A 739 -35.03 -15.58 27.84
CA GLY A 739 -35.44 -16.84 28.47
C GLY A 739 -36.89 -16.85 28.93
N SER A 740 -37.23 -17.75 29.85
CA SER A 740 -38.57 -17.95 30.44
C SER A 740 -38.67 -17.54 31.91
N GLU A 741 -37.56 -17.23 32.57
CA GLU A 741 -37.50 -16.92 34.00
C GLU A 741 -36.97 -15.50 34.23
N ALA A 742 -37.61 -14.83 35.21
CA ALA A 742 -37.13 -13.56 35.72
C ALA A 742 -35.95 -13.77 36.66
N GLY A 743 -35.02 -12.82 36.66
CA GLY A 743 -33.86 -12.87 37.53
C GLY A 743 -33.13 -11.55 37.62
N ALA A 744 -32.12 -11.48 38.49
CA ALA A 744 -31.23 -10.35 38.58
C ALA A 744 -29.80 -10.86 38.88
N GLY A 745 -28.80 -10.08 38.51
CA GLY A 745 -27.41 -10.48 38.74
C GLY A 745 -26.41 -9.49 38.25
N LEU A 746 -25.18 -9.95 38.18
CA LEU A 746 -24.01 -9.18 37.78
C LEU A 746 -23.38 -9.76 36.52
N VAL A 747 -22.99 -8.88 35.61
CA VAL A 747 -22.22 -9.23 34.42
C VAL A 747 -20.89 -8.55 34.49
N ALA A 748 -19.82 -9.31 34.37
CA ALA A 748 -18.45 -8.84 34.31
C ALA A 748 -17.86 -9.09 32.92
N ILE A 749 -17.19 -8.08 32.36
CA ILE A 749 -16.54 -8.15 31.09
C ILE A 749 -15.04 -8.01 31.32
N TYR A 750 -14.30 -9.03 30.95
CA TYR A 750 -12.85 -9.07 30.98
C TYR A 750 -12.28 -8.94 29.57
N LYS A 751 -11.22 -8.17 29.42
CA LYS A 751 -10.54 -8.01 28.15
C LYS A 751 -9.08 -8.44 28.29
N ASP A 752 -8.62 -9.24 27.34
CA ASP A 752 -7.23 -9.68 27.22
C ASP A 752 -6.78 -9.49 25.76
N GLY A 753 -6.03 -8.41 25.54
CA GLY A 753 -5.70 -8.00 24.18
C GLY A 753 -6.95 -7.73 23.33
N PRO A 754 -7.09 -8.36 22.14
CA PRO A 754 -8.29 -8.26 21.30
C PRO A 754 -9.42 -9.19 21.77
N ALA A 755 -9.11 -10.19 22.58
CA ALA A 755 -10.10 -11.13 23.10
C ALA A 755 -10.84 -10.54 24.30
N PHE A 756 -12.10 -10.91 24.46
CA PHE A 756 -12.87 -10.58 25.66
C PHE A 756 -13.76 -11.75 26.08
N GLU A 757 -14.07 -11.78 27.35
CA GLU A 757 -14.91 -12.79 27.96
C GLU A 757 -16.02 -12.12 28.80
N ILE A 758 -17.22 -12.61 28.69
CA ILE A 758 -18.37 -12.18 29.49
C ILE A 758 -18.69 -13.28 30.53
N ILE A 759 -18.67 -12.89 31.80
CA ILE A 759 -19.10 -13.75 32.90
C ILE A 759 -20.37 -13.17 33.52
N ALA A 760 -21.43 -13.96 33.63
CA ALA A 760 -22.65 -13.57 34.29
C ALA A 760 -22.94 -14.48 35.50
N ILE A 761 -23.37 -13.87 36.61
CA ILE A 761 -23.74 -14.55 37.85
C ILE A 761 -25.08 -14.02 38.33
N ASP A 762 -25.96 -14.89 38.82
CA ASP A 762 -27.23 -14.50 39.42
C ASP A 762 -27.07 -14.03 40.89
N VAL A 763 -28.14 -13.52 41.49
CA VAL A 763 -28.15 -13.05 42.90
C VAL A 763 -27.75 -14.12 43.89
N ALA A 764 -27.91 -15.42 43.58
CA ALA A 764 -27.45 -16.52 44.40
C ALA A 764 -25.96 -16.86 44.22
N GLY A 765 -25.28 -16.22 43.24
CA GLY A 765 -23.90 -16.44 42.90
C GLY A 765 -23.66 -17.62 41.95
N ASN A 766 -24.71 -18.12 41.27
CA ASN A 766 -24.57 -19.19 40.31
C ASN A 766 -24.14 -18.61 38.96
N SER A 767 -23.26 -19.30 38.23
CA SER A 767 -22.88 -18.95 36.88
C SER A 767 -24.04 -19.05 35.90
N ARG A 768 -24.21 -18.02 35.06
CA ARG A 768 -25.29 -17.90 34.07
C ARG A 768 -24.73 -17.72 32.67
N PRO A 769 -24.21 -18.75 32.04
CA PRO A 769 -23.64 -18.68 30.68
C PRO A 769 -24.70 -18.33 29.64
N ASP A 770 -25.97 -18.61 29.88
CA ASP A 770 -27.11 -18.20 29.06
C ASP A 770 -27.28 -16.68 29.02
N TRP A 771 -27.05 -15.98 30.13
CA TRP A 771 -27.08 -14.51 30.20
C TRP A 771 -25.88 -13.92 29.50
N ALA A 772 -24.69 -14.48 29.72
CA ALA A 772 -23.48 -14.06 29.03
C ALA A 772 -23.64 -14.18 27.50
N ALA A 773 -24.18 -15.31 27.03
CA ALA A 773 -24.43 -15.54 25.61
C ALA A 773 -25.47 -14.57 25.02
N ALA A 774 -26.48 -14.17 25.81
CA ALA A 774 -27.50 -13.21 25.36
C ALA A 774 -26.94 -11.80 25.23
N ILE A 775 -26.02 -11.40 26.13
CA ILE A 775 -25.33 -10.09 26.05
C ILE A 775 -24.28 -10.11 24.93
N PHE A 776 -23.67 -11.26 24.69
CA PHE A 776 -22.75 -11.42 23.55
C PHE A 776 -23.46 -11.33 22.19
N LYS A 777 -24.75 -11.65 22.13
CA LYS A 777 -25.55 -11.68 20.90
C LYS A 777 -25.93 -10.27 20.45
N ARG A 778 -25.71 -9.99 19.17
CA ARG A 778 -26.11 -8.71 18.54
C ARG A 778 -27.49 -8.81 17.85
N PRO A 779 -28.24 -7.69 17.77
CA PRO A 779 -28.06 -6.45 18.52
C PRO A 779 -28.37 -6.67 20.02
N ILE A 780 -27.70 -5.91 20.90
CA ILE A 780 -27.92 -5.94 22.33
C ILE A 780 -29.15 -5.08 22.63
N ALA A 781 -30.28 -5.71 22.82
CA ALA A 781 -31.53 -5.03 23.13
C ALA A 781 -31.74 -4.91 24.65
N VAL A 782 -31.37 -3.77 25.22
CA VAL A 782 -31.46 -3.50 26.65
C VAL A 782 -32.28 -2.24 26.94
N ARG A 783 -32.82 -2.11 28.16
CA ARG A 783 -33.51 -0.92 28.62
C ARG A 783 -32.81 -0.37 29.85
N PRO A 784 -32.45 0.91 29.87
CA PRO A 784 -31.83 1.53 31.04
C PRO A 784 -32.76 1.43 32.27
N ILE A 785 -32.19 1.12 33.43
CA ILE A 785 -32.89 1.23 34.71
C ILE A 785 -32.38 2.52 35.38
N THR A 786 -33.28 3.52 35.44
CA THR A 786 -32.95 4.83 36.00
C THR A 786 -33.77 5.13 37.24
N GLY A 787 -33.29 6.00 38.12
CA GLY A 787 -34.06 6.52 39.27
C GLY A 787 -33.57 6.03 40.63
N PRO A 788 -34.40 6.26 41.72
CA PRO A 788 -34.01 6.00 43.11
C PRO A 788 -33.65 4.54 43.43
N ALA A 789 -34.19 3.59 42.66
CA ALA A 789 -33.91 2.17 42.81
C ALA A 789 -32.42 1.85 42.62
N ALA A 790 -31.68 2.67 41.90
CA ALA A 790 -30.25 2.51 41.70
C ALA A 790 -29.37 2.81 42.93
N LYS A 791 -29.95 3.41 43.99
CA LYS A 791 -29.21 3.86 45.21
C LYS A 791 -29.64 3.11 46.50
N ASN A 792 -30.39 1.99 46.36
CA ASN A 792 -30.83 1.21 47.51
C ASN A 792 -29.66 0.50 48.22
N THR A 793 -29.68 0.41 49.55
CA THR A 793 -28.66 -0.27 50.37
C THR A 793 -28.58 -1.75 50.03
N GLU A 794 -29.72 -2.40 49.83
CA GLU A 794 -29.78 -3.83 49.45
C GLU A 794 -29.08 -4.08 48.11
N TRP A 795 -29.21 -3.16 47.19
CA TRP A 795 -28.46 -3.19 45.90
C TRP A 795 -26.97 -3.12 46.11
N ARG A 796 -26.49 -2.17 46.91
CA ARG A 796 -25.10 -1.98 47.23
C ARG A 796 -24.48 -3.26 47.82
N ASP A 797 -25.18 -3.84 48.82
CA ASP A 797 -24.71 -5.04 49.49
C ASP A 797 -24.67 -6.23 48.52
N MET A 798 -25.69 -6.37 47.66
CA MET A 798 -25.73 -7.39 46.61
C MET A 798 -24.56 -7.25 45.61
N VAL A 799 -24.29 -6.06 45.09
CA VAL A 799 -23.21 -5.86 44.14
C VAL A 799 -21.84 -6.17 44.76
N ARG A 800 -21.65 -5.74 46.02
CA ARG A 800 -20.40 -6.04 46.77
C ARG A 800 -20.28 -7.56 47.04
N GLN A 801 -21.33 -8.22 47.43
CA GLN A 801 -21.33 -9.65 47.67
C GLN A 801 -21.04 -10.44 46.39
N LEU A 802 -21.69 -10.10 45.27
CA LEU A 802 -21.45 -10.75 43.99
C LEU A 802 -20.03 -10.41 43.42
N GLY A 803 -19.57 -9.21 43.69
CA GLY A 803 -18.20 -8.79 43.28
C GLY A 803 -17.12 -9.70 43.90
N THR A 804 -17.31 -10.23 45.11
CA THR A 804 -16.35 -11.18 45.70
C THR A 804 -16.27 -12.54 44.98
N ARG A 805 -17.22 -12.84 44.09
CA ARG A 805 -17.27 -14.08 43.29
C ARG A 805 -16.51 -13.92 41.96
N LEU A 806 -16.17 -12.69 41.61
CA LEU A 806 -15.41 -12.40 40.40
C LEU A 806 -13.92 -12.70 40.64
N ASP A 807 -13.20 -13.01 39.57
CA ASP A 807 -11.79 -13.28 39.65
C ASP A 807 -11.00 -11.96 39.93
N PRO A 808 -10.40 -11.83 41.14
CA PRO A 808 -9.68 -10.62 41.49
C PRO A 808 -8.32 -10.48 40.75
N THR A 809 -7.84 -11.53 40.09
CA THR A 809 -6.57 -11.51 39.37
C THR A 809 -6.71 -10.96 37.94
N ARG A 810 -7.96 -10.83 37.48
CA ARG A 810 -8.27 -10.34 36.14
C ARG A 810 -8.86 -8.94 36.18
N ARG A 811 -8.38 -8.08 35.31
CA ARG A 811 -8.87 -6.71 35.20
C ARG A 811 -10.25 -6.63 34.53
N LEU A 812 -11.22 -6.04 35.25
CA LEU A 812 -12.53 -5.72 34.70
C LEU A 812 -12.43 -4.61 33.66
N HIS A 813 -12.97 -4.85 32.49
CA HIS A 813 -13.10 -3.84 31.45
C HIS A 813 -14.41 -3.05 31.58
N ALA A 814 -15.51 -3.75 31.91
CA ALA A 814 -16.79 -3.16 32.21
C ALA A 814 -17.57 -4.09 33.14
N VAL A 815 -18.58 -3.56 33.85
CA VAL A 815 -19.48 -4.30 34.74
C VAL A 815 -20.90 -3.78 34.59
N ALA A 816 -21.86 -4.69 34.59
CA ALA A 816 -23.26 -4.35 34.51
C ALA A 816 -24.07 -5.11 35.55
N ALA A 817 -24.99 -4.40 36.15
CA ALA A 817 -26.03 -5.07 36.92
C ALA A 817 -27.28 -5.24 36.05
N ILE A 818 -27.80 -6.46 35.99
CA ILE A 818 -28.86 -6.77 35.05
C ILE A 818 -30.12 -7.27 35.78
N GLU A 819 -31.27 -6.88 35.23
CA GLU A 819 -32.56 -7.47 35.51
C GLU A 819 -33.04 -8.23 34.27
N VAL A 820 -33.30 -9.50 34.45
CA VAL A 820 -33.81 -10.37 33.38
C VAL A 820 -35.31 -10.48 33.48
N ARG A 821 -35.98 -10.17 32.37
CA ARG A 821 -37.43 -10.44 32.20
C ARG A 821 -37.66 -11.55 31.22
N PRO A 822 -38.72 -12.38 31.43
CA PRO A 822 -39.11 -13.39 30.48
C PRO A 822 -39.43 -12.74 29.12
N LYS A 823 -39.00 -13.39 28.04
CA LYS A 823 -39.46 -13.00 26.71
C LYS A 823 -40.95 -13.35 26.60
N SER A 824 -41.78 -12.34 26.34
CA SER A 824 -43.23 -12.53 26.10
C SER A 824 -43.50 -13.34 24.83
#